data_83f3cf241451cf66bf85748edfc58990
#
_entry.id   83f3cf241451cf66bf85748edfc58990
#
_cell.length_a   1.000
_cell.length_b   1.000
_cell.length_c   1.000
_cell.angle_alpha   90.00
_cell.angle_beta   90.00
_cell.angle_gamma   90.00
#
_symmetry.space_group_name_H-M   'P 1'
#
loop_
_entity.id
_entity.type
_entity.pdbx_description
1 polymer ?
#
loop_
_entity_poly.entity_id
_entity_poly.type
_entity_poly.pdbx_seq_one_letter_code
_entity_poly.pdbx_strand_id
1 'polypeptide(L)'
;MKIYKVFRSMSYLAVFIVTGNTVLAQNGDQILDGIGETAMSARYELKGDLKDWSRNRFNANFIGGQPQFAQDSRFGKVLSLPGTTGTYVSIPAGALTDIESISITSWVLLKSERSEQSFFDFGQSDDKHFSSQLNSKQNDQGFLAMIQNGKQSSIITKGPTPALNQWAHLAIVVDIPSKSLTSYLNGKKVAEAKDINFDLTAIFGQNKSDKKLLNLGKAISVKNTELNALIHDFRIYRVPLNAKQIVSIYRHEQYEANETTVNTSAKTDDNLQHFPADASQLYTKYLTQVNDIDVTTSVGNLPRLPGAVAGTYQAGKTGPMVKVIWPNPTDNLTVAQPGNYTITGYVPGTNFKPKAQVKVTPTDNEATPAIKLQPFALNQVMLKADHEGHDTKFIENRDKFIRTLAKTDPNSFLYMFRHAFGQKQPASAKPLGVWDSEDTKLRGHATGHYLSAIAQAYAGAGNDKALQKIFADKMEYMVNTLYTISQLSGKPQKAGGAAVADPLAIPFGPGKTAYNSDISEKGIRRDYWNWGKGFISAYPPDQFIMLENGAKYGGQNNQIWAPYYTLHKILAGLIDIYEVSGNKKALEIATNMSDWVYTRLSHLPQQTLTKMWSTYIAGEFGGMNESMAHLYRITGKENYLKTAQLFDNIRLFYGDAAHSSGLVKNVDLLRGLHANQHIPQIVGSMELYRVSNQSDYFKIADNFWHKVVNNYMYSIGGVAGARNPANAECFIAQPGTLYENGFSEGGQNETCATYNMLKLTGDLFLFEQKAELMDYYERALYNDILASVAKDNPGNTYHISLRPGSAKQFSNDDMTGFTCCNGTALESSTKLQNSIYFKDQNNQSLYVNLFIPSVLNWSERKIKIEQTTSYPKSDQTSLTINGNGQFDLYVRIPGWATKGFFVKINGQQQKLNAVPGTYLKISRNWKSGDQVDLTMPFQFHLDPVMDQQNIASLFYGPILLAAQEPEARKEWRNVVLNADDLGKTIKGNPAKLEFTIDGVLFKPFYDSYGRHSVYLDVTLK
;
A
#
# COMPACT_ATOMS: atom_id res chain seq x y z
N MET A 1 -25.20 2.75 -78.40
CA MET A 1 -23.88 2.15 -78.33
C MET A 1 -23.04 3.00 -77.40
N LYS A 2 -23.03 2.66 -76.10
CA LYS A 2 -22.02 3.04 -75.08
C LYS A 2 -22.32 2.27 -73.80
N ILE A 3 -21.39 1.46 -73.44
CA ILE A 3 -21.39 0.50 -72.38
C ILE A 3 -21.13 1.27 -71.06
N TYR A 4 -22.03 1.09 -70.03
CA TYR A 4 -21.80 1.54 -68.68
C TYR A 4 -21.00 0.45 -67.93
N LYS A 5 -19.79 0.81 -67.39
CA LYS A 5 -19.05 0.02 -66.46
C LYS A 5 -19.47 0.52 -65.02
N VAL A 6 -20.11 -0.36 -64.28
CA VAL A 6 -20.41 -0.18 -62.88
C VAL A 6 -19.16 -0.60 -62.06
N PHE A 7 -18.49 0.34 -61.43
CA PHE A 7 -17.51 0.04 -60.41
C PHE A 7 -18.25 -0.12 -59.06
N ARG A 8 -18.27 -1.34 -58.54
CA ARG A 8 -18.58 -1.60 -57.14
C ARG A 8 -17.35 -1.22 -56.31
N SER A 9 -17.43 -0.12 -55.56
CA SER A 9 -16.52 0.17 -54.48
C SER A 9 -16.93 -0.67 -53.23
N MET A 10 -16.17 -1.69 -52.91
CA MET A 10 -16.21 -2.38 -51.66
C MET A 10 -15.54 -1.41 -50.59
N SER A 11 -16.33 -0.74 -49.84
CA SER A 11 -15.86 -0.07 -48.60
C SER A 11 -15.50 -1.15 -47.58
N TYR A 12 -14.21 -1.41 -47.42
CA TYR A 12 -13.72 -2.11 -46.23
C TYR A 12 -13.92 -1.20 -45.02
N LEU A 13 -14.96 -1.48 -44.24
CA LEU A 13 -15.12 -0.96 -42.89
C LEU A 13 -14.05 -1.64 -42.08
N ALA A 14 -12.88 -1.00 -41.96
CA ALA A 14 -11.92 -1.35 -40.95
C ALA A 14 -12.54 -1.01 -39.59
N VAL A 15 -13.13 -2.01 -38.95
CA VAL A 15 -13.43 -1.96 -37.52
C VAL A 15 -12.08 -1.90 -36.78
N PHE A 16 -11.61 -0.70 -36.49
CA PHE A 16 -10.62 -0.52 -35.48
C PHE A 16 -11.30 -0.97 -34.16
N ILE A 17 -11.09 -2.23 -33.80
CA ILE A 17 -11.19 -2.63 -32.39
C ILE A 17 -10.06 -1.85 -31.71
N VAL A 18 -10.39 -0.67 -31.25
CA VAL A 18 -9.65 -0.04 -30.16
C VAL A 18 -9.88 -1.00 -28.99
N THR A 19 -9.00 -1.98 -28.86
CA THR A 19 -8.77 -2.59 -27.54
C THR A 19 -8.23 -1.44 -26.71
N GLY A 20 -9.15 -0.69 -26.12
CA GLY A 20 -8.82 0.17 -25.00
C GLY A 20 -8.13 -0.75 -24.00
N ASN A 21 -6.82 -0.61 -23.85
CA ASN A 21 -6.15 -1.03 -22.67
C ASN A 21 -6.79 -0.21 -21.56
N THR A 22 -7.94 -0.68 -21.06
CA THR A 22 -8.43 -0.27 -19.76
C THR A 22 -7.25 -0.51 -18.85
N VAL A 23 -6.72 0.55 -18.30
CA VAL A 23 -5.65 0.48 -17.31
C VAL A 23 -6.22 -0.38 -16.21
N LEU A 24 -5.84 -1.66 -16.18
CA LEU A 24 -6.36 -2.65 -15.23
C LEU A 24 -6.20 -2.14 -13.79
N ALA A 25 -5.23 -1.26 -13.55
CA ALA A 25 -5.04 -0.58 -12.29
C ALA A 25 -6.20 0.34 -11.89
N GLN A 26 -6.82 1.05 -12.80
CA GLN A 26 -8.00 1.86 -12.47
C GLN A 26 -9.20 1.01 -12.09
N ASN A 27 -9.17 -0.23 -12.52
CA ASN A 27 -10.24 -1.16 -12.24
C ASN A 27 -9.87 -2.18 -11.19
N GLY A 28 -8.59 -2.31 -10.93
CA GLY A 28 -8.09 -3.36 -10.10
C GLY A 28 -8.69 -3.35 -8.78
N ASP A 29 -8.58 -2.28 -8.20
CA ASP A 29 -9.13 -2.13 -6.95
C ASP A 29 -10.57 -2.18 -6.86
N GLN A 30 -11.17 -2.13 -7.88
CA GLN A 30 -12.54 -2.30 -7.91
C GLN A 30 -12.91 -3.64 -7.67
N ILE A 31 -11.94 -4.30 -7.41
CA ILE A 31 -12.24 -5.07 -6.60
C ILE A 31 -13.47 -5.46 -6.85
N LEU A 32 -13.36 -5.31 -7.77
CA LEU A 32 -13.61 -5.88 -8.54
C LEU A 32 -14.79 -6.40 -8.13
N ASP A 33 -15.61 -6.44 -8.31
CA ASP A 33 -16.72 -7.15 -7.81
C ASP A 33 -17.01 -6.78 -6.36
N GLY A 34 -16.24 -5.84 -5.77
CA GLY A 34 -16.33 -5.47 -4.35
C GLY A 34 -16.01 -6.62 -3.39
N ILE A 35 -15.19 -7.58 -3.83
CA ILE A 35 -14.89 -8.81 -3.07
C ILE A 35 -13.38 -8.93 -2.80
N GLY A 36 -12.71 -7.84 -2.57
CA GLY A 36 -11.26 -7.86 -2.29
C GLY A 36 -10.91 -8.56 -0.97
N GLU A 37 -9.65 -8.82 -0.78
CA GLU A 37 -9.08 -9.46 0.42
C GLU A 37 -9.52 -8.80 1.72
N THR A 38 -9.76 -7.50 1.71
CA THR A 38 -10.25 -6.78 2.88
C THR A 38 -11.69 -7.12 3.26
N ALA A 39 -12.49 -7.55 2.30
CA ALA A 39 -13.87 -8.00 2.53
C ALA A 39 -13.94 -9.46 3.00
N MET A 40 -12.91 -10.26 2.74
CA MET A 40 -12.85 -11.68 3.09
C MET A 40 -12.35 -11.86 4.51
N SER A 41 -13.17 -12.48 5.37
CA SER A 41 -12.80 -12.81 6.74
C SER A 41 -12.01 -14.11 6.83
N ALA A 42 -12.43 -15.15 6.11
CA ALA A 42 -11.72 -16.41 6.04
C ALA A 42 -12.02 -17.14 4.71
N ARG A 43 -11.06 -17.92 4.22
CA ARG A 43 -11.21 -18.79 3.05
C ARG A 43 -10.54 -20.12 3.28
N TYR A 44 -11.30 -21.20 3.23
CA TYR A 44 -10.81 -22.58 3.35
C TYR A 44 -11.02 -23.29 2.01
N GLU A 45 -9.94 -23.46 1.24
CA GLU A 45 -10.04 -24.19 -0.04
C GLU A 45 -10.34 -25.65 0.14
N LEU A 46 -9.93 -26.25 1.28
CA LEU A 46 -10.21 -27.64 1.66
C LEU A 46 -9.60 -28.66 0.68
N LYS A 47 -8.47 -28.31 0.08
CA LYS A 47 -7.74 -29.12 -0.92
C LYS A 47 -6.67 -30.05 -0.30
N GLY A 48 -6.87 -30.56 0.88
CA GLY A 48 -5.94 -31.45 1.59
C GLY A 48 -5.50 -30.92 2.94
N ASP A 49 -5.94 -29.71 3.29
CA ASP A 49 -5.73 -29.10 4.60
C ASP A 49 -6.94 -28.25 5.04
N LEU A 50 -6.84 -27.68 6.24
CA LEU A 50 -7.85 -26.81 6.84
C LEU A 50 -7.30 -25.38 7.06
N LYS A 51 -6.30 -24.98 6.28
CA LYS A 51 -5.71 -23.66 6.39
C LYS A 51 -6.65 -22.58 5.88
N ASP A 52 -6.66 -21.45 6.56
CA ASP A 52 -7.29 -20.24 6.08
C ASP A 52 -6.36 -19.54 5.10
N TRP A 53 -6.76 -19.46 3.85
CA TRP A 53 -6.07 -18.81 2.74
C TRP A 53 -6.35 -17.32 2.63
N SER A 54 -7.21 -16.76 3.50
CA SER A 54 -7.36 -15.33 3.62
C SER A 54 -6.16 -14.69 4.31
N ARG A 55 -6.08 -13.39 4.24
CA ARG A 55 -5.07 -12.58 4.96
C ARG A 55 -5.05 -12.81 6.47
N ASN A 56 -6.18 -13.27 7.06
CA ASN A 56 -6.35 -13.33 8.51
C ASN A 56 -5.77 -14.62 9.14
N ARG A 57 -5.55 -15.67 8.37
CA ARG A 57 -4.94 -16.95 8.79
C ARG A 57 -5.63 -17.63 9.99
N PHE A 58 -6.93 -17.59 10.03
CA PHE A 58 -7.74 -18.32 11.02
C PHE A 58 -7.84 -19.80 10.69
N ASN A 59 -6.72 -20.54 10.78
CA ASN A 59 -6.68 -21.95 10.45
C ASN A 59 -7.70 -22.75 11.27
N ALA A 60 -8.51 -23.56 10.59
CA ALA A 60 -9.55 -24.35 11.23
C ALA A 60 -9.01 -25.67 11.78
N ASN A 61 -9.78 -26.29 12.69
CA ASN A 61 -9.45 -27.56 13.30
C ASN A 61 -10.53 -28.61 13.01
N PHE A 62 -10.13 -29.84 12.70
CA PHE A 62 -11.05 -30.96 12.60
C PHE A 62 -11.29 -31.54 13.99
N ILE A 63 -12.53 -31.73 14.34
CA ILE A 63 -12.96 -32.34 15.62
C ILE A 63 -13.53 -33.74 15.35
N GLY A 64 -13.24 -34.66 16.22
CA GLY A 64 -13.74 -36.04 16.14
C GLY A 64 -12.88 -36.99 15.30
N GLY A 65 -11.60 -36.69 15.11
CA GLY A 65 -10.64 -37.54 14.39
C GLY A 65 -9.65 -36.75 13.52
N GLN A 66 -9.17 -37.41 12.48
CA GLN A 66 -8.31 -36.77 11.47
C GLN A 66 -9.16 -36.32 10.26
N PRO A 67 -8.86 -35.20 9.65
CA PRO A 67 -9.57 -34.75 8.46
C PRO A 67 -9.38 -35.74 7.31
N GLN A 68 -10.47 -36.07 6.65
CA GLN A 68 -10.49 -36.97 5.49
C GLN A 68 -10.71 -36.14 4.22
N PHE A 69 -9.93 -36.42 3.18
CA PHE A 69 -10.06 -35.77 1.89
C PHE A 69 -10.33 -36.80 0.80
N ALA A 70 -11.40 -36.57 0.05
CA ALA A 70 -11.75 -37.41 -1.10
C ALA A 70 -11.15 -36.80 -2.38
N GLN A 71 -10.81 -37.68 -3.33
CA GLN A 71 -10.42 -37.25 -4.68
C GLN A 71 -11.67 -37.00 -5.50
N ASP A 72 -11.82 -35.83 -6.05
CA ASP A 72 -12.93 -35.38 -6.90
C ASP A 72 -12.42 -35.05 -8.30
N SER A 73 -13.22 -35.32 -9.34
CA SER A 73 -12.81 -35.09 -10.72
C SER A 73 -12.83 -33.62 -11.13
N ARG A 74 -13.58 -32.77 -10.40
CA ARG A 74 -13.72 -31.34 -10.70
C ARG A 74 -12.74 -30.48 -9.90
N PHE A 75 -12.60 -30.78 -8.60
CA PHE A 75 -11.86 -29.92 -7.67
C PHE A 75 -10.58 -30.56 -7.10
N GLY A 76 -10.21 -31.77 -7.55
CA GLY A 76 -9.10 -32.50 -7.00
C GLY A 76 -9.38 -33.02 -5.58
N LYS A 77 -8.54 -32.71 -4.61
CA LYS A 77 -8.83 -33.06 -3.21
C LYS A 77 -9.90 -32.14 -2.62
N VAL A 78 -10.87 -32.71 -1.92
CA VAL A 78 -11.96 -32.00 -1.25
C VAL A 78 -12.20 -32.60 0.14
N LEU A 79 -12.61 -31.77 1.10
CA LEU A 79 -12.90 -32.25 2.45
C LEU A 79 -14.11 -33.16 2.44
N SER A 80 -14.00 -34.30 3.11
CA SER A 80 -15.09 -35.26 3.32
C SER A 80 -15.57 -35.20 4.78
N LEU A 81 -16.80 -34.78 4.98
CA LEU A 81 -17.49 -34.89 6.27
C LEU A 81 -18.35 -36.17 6.27
N PRO A 82 -18.11 -37.12 7.17
CA PRO A 82 -18.79 -38.43 7.14
C PRO A 82 -20.20 -38.43 7.73
N GLY A 83 -20.61 -37.32 8.39
CA GLY A 83 -21.90 -37.23 9.09
C GLY A 83 -21.98 -38.14 10.30
N THR A 84 -20.86 -38.52 10.90
CA THR A 84 -20.83 -39.25 12.16
C THR A 84 -20.84 -38.29 13.35
N THR A 85 -21.49 -38.70 14.43
CA THR A 85 -21.65 -37.88 15.63
C THR A 85 -20.30 -37.38 16.16
N GLY A 86 -20.20 -36.07 16.38
CA GLY A 86 -19.01 -35.40 16.90
C GLY A 86 -17.96 -35.05 15.85
N THR A 87 -18.19 -35.32 14.55
CA THR A 87 -17.22 -34.96 13.49
C THR A 87 -17.63 -33.65 12.78
N TYR A 88 -16.76 -32.63 12.83
CA TYR A 88 -17.01 -31.32 12.21
C TYR A 88 -15.73 -30.51 12.10
N VAL A 89 -15.79 -29.39 11.43
CA VAL A 89 -14.70 -28.41 11.40
C VAL A 89 -15.05 -27.25 12.33
N SER A 90 -14.13 -26.93 13.26
CA SER A 90 -14.24 -25.77 14.14
C SER A 90 -13.38 -24.64 13.58
N ILE A 91 -14.01 -23.49 13.33
CA ILE A 91 -13.37 -22.27 12.81
C ILE A 91 -13.04 -21.35 14.00
N PRO A 92 -11.87 -20.70 14.03
CA PRO A 92 -11.53 -19.75 15.10
C PRO A 92 -12.51 -18.57 15.19
N ALA A 93 -12.84 -18.17 16.40
CA ALA A 93 -13.79 -17.09 16.70
C ALA A 93 -13.40 -15.75 16.06
N GLY A 94 -12.11 -15.54 15.79
CA GLY A 94 -11.59 -14.34 15.09
C GLY A 94 -12.21 -14.10 13.72
N ALA A 95 -12.68 -15.16 13.04
CA ALA A 95 -13.34 -15.04 11.73
C ALA A 95 -14.67 -14.25 11.79
N LEU A 96 -15.26 -14.05 12.97
CA LEU A 96 -16.46 -13.25 13.18
C LEU A 96 -16.18 -11.93 13.93
N THR A 97 -14.94 -11.43 13.90
CA THR A 97 -14.63 -10.13 14.51
C THR A 97 -15.01 -8.99 13.54
N ASP A 98 -15.59 -7.93 14.06
CA ASP A 98 -16.00 -6.72 13.32
C ASP A 98 -16.93 -7.01 12.11
N ILE A 99 -17.87 -7.89 12.27
CA ILE A 99 -18.85 -8.24 11.24
C ILE A 99 -20.14 -7.44 11.44
N GLU A 100 -20.45 -6.57 10.49
CA GLU A 100 -21.73 -5.85 10.44
C GLU A 100 -22.75 -6.56 9.52
N SER A 101 -22.26 -7.12 8.42
CA SER A 101 -23.01 -7.98 7.51
C SER A 101 -22.13 -9.18 7.18
N ILE A 102 -22.75 -10.31 6.83
CA ILE A 102 -21.98 -11.54 6.56
C ILE A 102 -22.49 -12.25 5.31
N SER A 103 -21.55 -12.79 4.54
CA SER A 103 -21.87 -13.72 3.46
C SER A 103 -21.03 -14.98 3.60
N ILE A 104 -21.69 -16.11 3.46
CA ILE A 104 -21.06 -17.44 3.42
C ILE A 104 -21.24 -18.02 2.03
N THR A 105 -20.15 -18.48 1.42
CA THR A 105 -20.20 -19.19 0.13
C THR A 105 -19.42 -20.49 0.21
N SER A 106 -19.89 -21.53 -0.48
CA SER A 106 -19.15 -22.79 -0.59
C SER A 106 -19.72 -23.69 -1.68
N TRP A 107 -18.87 -24.57 -2.17
CA TRP A 107 -19.30 -25.75 -2.95
C TRP A 107 -19.58 -26.93 -2.03
N VAL A 108 -20.72 -27.55 -2.21
CA VAL A 108 -21.19 -28.70 -1.40
C VAL A 108 -21.71 -29.79 -2.32
N LEU A 109 -21.32 -31.04 -2.04
CA LEU A 109 -21.84 -32.24 -2.68
C LEU A 109 -22.46 -33.12 -1.59
N LEU A 110 -23.80 -33.10 -1.50
CA LEU A 110 -24.55 -33.83 -0.49
C LEU A 110 -24.50 -35.34 -0.76
N LYS A 111 -24.13 -36.14 0.26
CA LYS A 111 -23.94 -37.61 0.16
C LYS A 111 -25.08 -38.42 0.76
N SER A 112 -25.99 -37.79 1.48
CA SER A 112 -27.01 -38.48 2.22
C SER A 112 -28.35 -37.74 2.20
N GLU A 113 -29.46 -38.44 2.10
CA GLU A 113 -30.82 -37.90 2.18
C GLU A 113 -31.28 -37.65 3.62
N ARG A 114 -30.42 -37.87 4.63
CA ARG A 114 -30.81 -37.62 6.04
C ARG A 114 -31.29 -36.19 6.18
N SER A 115 -32.37 -35.98 6.92
CA SER A 115 -32.92 -34.66 7.20
C SER A 115 -32.10 -33.93 8.27
N GLU A 116 -32.28 -32.59 8.36
CA GLU A 116 -31.72 -31.74 9.40
C GLU A 116 -30.18 -31.72 9.44
N GLN A 117 -29.50 -31.96 8.31
CA GLN A 117 -28.05 -31.90 8.25
C GLN A 117 -27.58 -30.43 8.33
N SER A 118 -26.78 -30.13 9.35
CA SER A 118 -26.26 -28.78 9.59
C SER A 118 -25.08 -28.49 8.65
N PHE A 119 -25.22 -27.52 7.75
CA PHE A 119 -24.16 -27.09 6.89
C PHE A 119 -23.14 -26.25 7.67
N PHE A 120 -23.60 -25.19 8.32
CA PHE A 120 -22.81 -24.45 9.31
C PHE A 120 -23.72 -23.93 10.42
N ASP A 121 -23.13 -23.61 11.57
CA ASP A 121 -23.81 -22.97 12.69
C ASP A 121 -22.82 -22.09 13.48
N PHE A 122 -23.06 -20.78 13.45
CA PHE A 122 -22.18 -19.73 13.99
C PHE A 122 -22.93 -18.89 15.01
N GLY A 123 -22.49 -18.83 16.25
CA GLY A 123 -23.14 -18.05 17.27
C GLY A 123 -22.63 -18.27 18.68
N GLN A 124 -23.40 -17.80 19.65
CA GLN A 124 -23.09 -17.96 21.07
C GLN A 124 -23.83 -19.16 21.71
N SER A 125 -25.04 -19.44 21.22
CA SER A 125 -25.96 -20.45 21.76
C SER A 125 -26.96 -20.88 20.70
N ASP A 126 -27.80 -21.85 21.02
CA ASP A 126 -28.87 -22.32 20.14
C ASP A 126 -30.03 -21.34 19.93
N ASP A 127 -30.09 -20.28 20.71
CA ASP A 127 -31.05 -19.17 20.57
C ASP A 127 -30.44 -17.87 20.08
N LYS A 128 -29.09 -17.85 19.87
CA LYS A 128 -28.33 -16.71 19.31
C LYS A 128 -27.32 -17.21 18.30
N HIS A 129 -27.78 -17.42 17.05
CA HIS A 129 -26.96 -18.01 16.03
C HIS A 129 -27.37 -17.64 14.60
N PHE A 130 -26.46 -17.80 13.67
CA PHE A 130 -26.63 -17.77 12.23
C PHE A 130 -26.28 -19.15 11.68
N SER A 131 -27.24 -19.83 11.06
CA SER A 131 -27.07 -21.22 10.67
C SER A 131 -27.68 -21.55 9.32
N SER A 132 -27.25 -22.68 8.78
CA SER A 132 -27.83 -23.25 7.57
C SER A 132 -27.93 -24.77 7.70
N GLN A 133 -29.05 -25.30 7.18
CA GLN A 133 -29.31 -26.73 7.13
C GLN A 133 -29.62 -27.16 5.70
N LEU A 134 -29.14 -28.32 5.32
CA LEU A 134 -29.48 -28.97 4.07
C LEU A 134 -30.54 -30.07 4.34
N ASN A 135 -31.52 -30.19 3.47
CA ASN A 135 -32.57 -31.14 3.57
C ASN A 135 -33.41 -31.04 4.89
N SER A 136 -33.82 -29.79 5.22
CA SER A 136 -34.54 -29.48 6.45
C SER A 136 -36.02 -29.89 6.37
N LYS A 137 -36.52 -30.59 7.38
CA LYS A 137 -37.95 -30.92 7.52
C LYS A 137 -38.83 -29.70 7.64
N GLN A 138 -38.33 -28.60 8.23
CA GLN A 138 -39.06 -27.34 8.34
C GLN A 138 -39.31 -26.68 6.98
N ASN A 139 -38.65 -27.15 5.92
CA ASN A 139 -38.73 -26.59 4.58
C ASN A 139 -39.06 -27.67 3.54
N ASP A 140 -39.95 -28.60 3.86
CA ASP A 140 -40.34 -29.71 2.97
C ASP A 140 -39.14 -30.41 2.34
N GLN A 141 -38.09 -30.65 3.15
CA GLN A 141 -36.80 -31.18 2.75
C GLN A 141 -35.94 -30.24 1.94
N GLY A 142 -36.15 -28.91 2.06
CA GLY A 142 -35.38 -27.92 1.36
C GLY A 142 -34.11 -27.43 2.10
N PHE A 143 -33.36 -26.56 1.42
CA PHE A 143 -32.25 -25.78 1.97
C PHE A 143 -32.78 -24.63 2.82
N LEU A 144 -32.36 -24.58 4.09
CA LEU A 144 -32.77 -23.56 5.05
C LEU A 144 -31.58 -22.72 5.48
N ALA A 145 -31.72 -21.40 5.53
CA ALA A 145 -30.82 -20.49 6.26
C ALA A 145 -31.65 -19.73 7.31
N MET A 146 -31.07 -19.56 8.49
CA MET A 146 -31.72 -18.95 9.62
C MET A 146 -30.79 -18.04 10.39
N ILE A 147 -31.31 -16.89 10.82
CA ILE A 147 -30.65 -16.01 11.79
C ILE A 147 -31.59 -15.85 12.98
N GLN A 148 -31.13 -16.12 14.20
CA GLN A 148 -31.91 -16.11 15.40
C GLN A 148 -31.28 -15.27 16.49
N ASN A 149 -32.11 -14.42 17.12
CA ASN A 149 -31.78 -13.63 18.28
C ASN A 149 -32.81 -13.78 19.39
N GLY A 150 -32.56 -14.73 20.28
CA GLY A 150 -33.51 -15.14 21.31
C GLY A 150 -34.64 -16.04 20.80
N LYS A 151 -35.51 -16.48 21.71
CA LYS A 151 -36.55 -17.49 21.39
C LYS A 151 -37.69 -16.97 20.51
N GLN A 152 -37.85 -15.66 20.41
CA GLN A 152 -39.00 -15.04 19.75
C GLN A 152 -38.65 -14.32 18.42
N SER A 153 -37.39 -14.24 18.05
CA SER A 153 -36.97 -13.51 16.86
C SER A 153 -36.08 -14.40 15.97
N SER A 154 -36.70 -14.99 14.95
CA SER A 154 -36.00 -15.74 13.92
C SER A 154 -36.41 -15.31 12.53
N ILE A 155 -35.43 -15.11 11.64
CA ILE A 155 -35.63 -14.82 10.21
C ILE A 155 -35.11 -16.02 9.43
N ILE A 156 -35.95 -16.56 8.54
CA ILE A 156 -35.70 -17.84 7.85
C ILE A 156 -35.88 -17.67 6.35
N THR A 157 -34.95 -18.18 5.56
CA THR A 157 -35.15 -18.40 4.12
C THR A 157 -35.27 -19.89 3.81
N LYS A 158 -36.10 -20.21 2.81
CA LYS A 158 -36.36 -21.57 2.36
C LYS A 158 -36.09 -21.68 0.86
N GLY A 159 -35.21 -22.58 0.48
CA GLY A 159 -34.83 -22.85 -0.92
C GLY A 159 -34.88 -24.36 -1.23
N PRO A 160 -34.68 -24.76 -2.50
CA PRO A 160 -34.65 -26.16 -2.87
C PRO A 160 -33.44 -26.90 -2.29
N THR A 161 -33.57 -28.16 -1.95
CA THR A 161 -32.43 -29.02 -1.55
C THR A 161 -31.43 -29.16 -2.67
N PRO A 162 -30.10 -29.03 -2.41
CA PRO A 162 -29.08 -29.42 -3.36
C PRO A 162 -29.25 -30.89 -3.79
N ALA A 163 -29.13 -31.16 -5.08
CA ALA A 163 -29.30 -32.52 -5.60
C ALA A 163 -28.24 -33.48 -5.02
N LEU A 164 -28.68 -34.68 -4.65
CA LEU A 164 -27.82 -35.71 -4.09
C LEU A 164 -26.68 -36.08 -5.07
N ASN A 165 -25.46 -36.21 -4.58
CA ASN A 165 -24.27 -36.58 -5.36
C ASN A 165 -23.97 -35.62 -6.54
N GLN A 166 -24.42 -34.38 -6.47
CA GLN A 166 -24.07 -33.32 -7.43
C GLN A 166 -23.51 -32.09 -6.70
N TRP A 167 -22.49 -31.49 -7.29
CA TRP A 167 -21.92 -30.25 -6.75
C TRP A 167 -22.91 -29.10 -6.91
N ALA A 168 -23.19 -28.44 -5.80
CA ALA A 168 -24.00 -27.22 -5.73
C ALA A 168 -23.19 -26.09 -5.08
N HIS A 169 -23.24 -24.92 -5.64
CA HIS A 169 -22.69 -23.72 -5.01
C HIS A 169 -23.78 -23.05 -4.18
N LEU A 170 -23.52 -22.92 -2.89
CA LEU A 170 -24.42 -22.26 -1.95
C LEU A 170 -23.85 -20.88 -1.58
N ALA A 171 -24.73 -19.88 -1.50
CA ALA A 171 -24.36 -18.61 -0.89
C ALA A 171 -25.52 -18.10 -0.01
N ILE A 172 -25.17 -17.59 1.17
CA ILE A 172 -26.12 -17.08 2.15
C ILE A 172 -25.63 -15.72 2.59
N VAL A 173 -26.49 -14.71 2.47
CA VAL A 173 -26.14 -13.30 2.71
C VAL A 173 -27.06 -12.72 3.75
N VAL A 174 -26.48 -12.20 4.83
CA VAL A 174 -27.16 -11.33 5.81
C VAL A 174 -26.72 -9.90 5.54
N ASP A 175 -27.66 -9.08 5.09
CA ASP A 175 -27.46 -7.66 4.81
C ASP A 175 -28.22 -6.83 5.85
N ILE A 176 -27.52 -6.33 6.87
CA ILE A 176 -28.12 -5.56 7.96
C ILE A 176 -28.66 -4.21 7.49
N PRO A 177 -27.95 -3.44 6.66
CA PRO A 177 -28.52 -2.20 6.09
C PRO A 177 -29.83 -2.40 5.35
N SER A 178 -29.96 -3.47 4.58
CA SER A 178 -31.19 -3.83 3.86
C SER A 178 -32.16 -4.67 4.69
N LYS A 179 -31.81 -5.00 5.93
CA LYS A 179 -32.59 -5.84 6.85
C LYS A 179 -33.03 -7.17 6.25
N SER A 180 -32.13 -7.81 5.47
CA SER A 180 -32.49 -9.00 4.68
C SER A 180 -31.54 -10.18 4.89
N LEU A 181 -32.15 -11.38 4.83
CA LEU A 181 -31.43 -12.66 4.70
C LEU A 181 -31.78 -13.24 3.32
N THR A 182 -30.76 -13.50 2.50
CA THR A 182 -30.94 -14.00 1.12
C THR A 182 -30.13 -15.26 0.90
N SER A 183 -30.75 -16.26 0.27
CA SER A 183 -30.14 -17.53 -0.09
C SER A 183 -30.01 -17.68 -1.61
N TYR A 184 -28.87 -18.22 -2.04
CA TYR A 184 -28.56 -18.47 -3.45
C TYR A 184 -28.15 -19.94 -3.64
N LEU A 185 -28.53 -20.49 -4.79
CA LEU A 185 -28.15 -21.82 -5.25
C LEU A 185 -27.63 -21.71 -6.69
N ASN A 186 -26.39 -22.16 -6.93
CA ASN A 186 -25.74 -22.12 -8.24
C ASN A 186 -25.78 -20.71 -8.90
N GLY A 187 -25.47 -19.68 -8.10
CA GLY A 187 -25.45 -18.28 -8.52
C GLY A 187 -26.82 -17.62 -8.66
N LYS A 188 -27.93 -18.34 -8.48
CA LYS A 188 -29.30 -17.79 -8.57
C LYS A 188 -29.90 -17.57 -7.20
N LYS A 189 -30.54 -16.43 -6.98
CA LYS A 189 -31.31 -16.16 -5.78
C LYS A 189 -32.50 -17.14 -5.73
N VAL A 190 -32.63 -17.88 -4.62
CA VAL A 190 -33.72 -18.87 -4.42
C VAL A 190 -34.68 -18.47 -3.34
N ALA A 191 -34.24 -17.66 -2.35
CA ALA A 191 -35.15 -17.19 -1.30
C ALA A 191 -34.61 -15.88 -0.71
N GLU A 192 -35.50 -15.06 -0.17
CA GLU A 192 -35.23 -13.83 0.58
C GLU A 192 -36.26 -13.69 1.71
N ALA A 193 -35.74 -13.31 2.88
CA ALA A 193 -36.58 -12.88 4.02
C ALA A 193 -36.10 -11.50 4.48
N LYS A 194 -36.99 -10.69 5.01
CA LYS A 194 -36.78 -9.33 5.45
C LYS A 194 -37.07 -9.14 6.94
N ASP A 195 -36.97 -7.92 7.41
CA ASP A 195 -37.30 -7.49 8.77
C ASP A 195 -36.32 -7.96 9.86
N ILE A 196 -35.01 -8.06 9.51
CA ILE A 196 -33.97 -8.20 10.53
C ILE A 196 -33.89 -6.89 11.32
N ASN A 197 -34.26 -6.93 12.60
CA ASN A 197 -34.38 -5.76 13.47
C ASN A 197 -33.30 -5.74 14.58
N PHE A 198 -32.15 -6.38 14.36
CA PHE A 198 -31.07 -6.46 15.29
C PHE A 198 -29.71 -6.51 14.55
N ASP A 199 -28.64 -6.07 15.22
CA ASP A 199 -27.29 -6.16 14.69
C ASP A 199 -26.68 -7.54 14.92
N LEU A 200 -25.70 -7.93 14.08
CA LEU A 200 -25.00 -9.21 14.22
C LEU A 200 -24.21 -9.32 15.54
N THR A 201 -23.85 -8.21 16.15
CA THR A 201 -23.23 -8.18 17.49
C THR A 201 -24.11 -8.80 18.56
N ALA A 202 -25.45 -8.73 18.40
CA ALA A 202 -26.39 -9.40 19.30
C ALA A 202 -26.28 -10.94 19.26
N ILE A 203 -25.79 -11.48 18.13
CA ILE A 203 -25.63 -12.92 17.87
C ILE A 203 -24.19 -13.37 18.14
N PHE A 204 -23.20 -12.59 17.65
CA PHE A 204 -21.79 -12.96 17.71
C PHE A 204 -21.07 -12.37 18.93
N GLY A 205 -21.70 -11.47 19.69
CA GLY A 205 -21.05 -10.74 20.79
C GLY A 205 -20.15 -9.60 20.32
N GLN A 206 -19.89 -8.66 21.21
CA GLN A 206 -19.08 -7.47 20.94
C GLN A 206 -17.61 -7.66 21.31
N ASN A 207 -17.32 -8.50 22.30
CA ASN A 207 -15.98 -8.65 22.84
C ASN A 207 -15.25 -9.87 22.26
N LYS A 208 -13.93 -9.81 22.18
CA LYS A 208 -13.10 -10.98 21.82
C LYS A 208 -13.24 -12.13 22.81
N SER A 209 -13.56 -11.81 24.07
CA SER A 209 -13.78 -12.80 25.16
C SER A 209 -15.13 -13.50 25.11
N ASP A 210 -16.07 -13.03 24.29
CA ASP A 210 -17.39 -13.63 24.18
C ASP A 210 -17.27 -15.04 23.55
N LYS A 211 -17.95 -16.00 24.15
CA LYS A 211 -17.94 -17.36 23.63
C LYS A 211 -18.59 -17.39 22.26
N LYS A 212 -17.83 -17.76 21.24
CA LYS A 212 -18.28 -17.90 19.86
C LYS A 212 -17.98 -19.32 19.38
N LEU A 213 -19.00 -19.96 18.86
CA LEU A 213 -18.87 -21.28 18.24
C LEU A 213 -19.08 -21.12 16.73
N LEU A 214 -18.13 -21.58 15.94
CA LEU A 214 -18.18 -21.55 14.49
C LEU A 214 -17.97 -22.97 13.99
N ASN A 215 -19.06 -23.67 13.76
CA ASN A 215 -19.05 -25.06 13.35
C ASN A 215 -19.41 -25.17 11.87
N LEU A 216 -18.59 -25.82 11.08
CA LEU A 216 -18.92 -26.30 9.74
C LEU A 216 -19.21 -27.80 9.80
N GLY A 217 -20.41 -28.16 9.42
CA GLY A 217 -20.87 -29.55 9.44
C GLY A 217 -21.56 -30.03 10.74
N LYS A 218 -21.77 -29.11 11.72
CA LYS A 218 -22.43 -29.43 12.98
C LYS A 218 -23.21 -28.24 13.53
N ALA A 219 -24.41 -28.50 14.08
CA ALA A 219 -25.18 -27.49 14.80
C ALA A 219 -24.61 -27.21 16.20
N ILE A 220 -24.86 -26.00 16.72
CA ILE A 220 -24.68 -25.67 18.13
C ILE A 220 -25.65 -26.43 18.97
N SER A 221 -26.91 -26.54 18.50
CA SER A 221 -27.95 -27.37 19.11
C SER A 221 -27.70 -28.86 18.88
N VAL A 222 -27.96 -29.68 19.90
CA VAL A 222 -27.83 -31.15 19.82
C VAL A 222 -28.94 -31.85 19.03
N LYS A 223 -29.91 -31.12 18.50
CA LYS A 223 -31.09 -31.69 17.81
C LYS A 223 -30.86 -31.98 16.33
N ASN A 224 -29.84 -31.39 15.72
CA ASN A 224 -29.59 -31.56 14.29
C ASN A 224 -28.51 -32.61 14.03
N THR A 225 -28.53 -33.19 12.82
CA THR A 225 -27.55 -34.18 12.40
C THR A 225 -26.29 -33.53 11.81
N GLU A 226 -25.16 -34.12 12.04
CA GLU A 226 -23.91 -33.76 11.38
C GLU A 226 -24.00 -33.99 9.87
N LEU A 227 -23.28 -33.15 9.13
CA LEU A 227 -23.27 -33.10 7.66
C LEU A 227 -22.53 -34.33 7.07
N ASN A 228 -23.20 -35.04 6.16
CA ASN A 228 -22.60 -36.03 5.29
C ASN A 228 -22.45 -35.45 3.87
N ALA A 229 -21.28 -34.88 3.56
CA ALA A 229 -21.05 -34.18 2.30
C ALA A 229 -19.57 -34.07 1.97
N LEU A 230 -19.27 -33.80 0.71
CA LEU A 230 -17.98 -33.23 0.30
C LEU A 230 -18.10 -31.70 0.27
N ILE A 231 -17.08 -31.01 0.72
CA ILE A 231 -17.03 -29.54 0.78
C ILE A 231 -15.76 -29.04 0.11
N HIS A 232 -15.91 -27.94 -0.67
CA HIS A 232 -14.82 -27.25 -1.32
C HIS A 232 -15.04 -25.74 -1.26
N ASP A 233 -13.94 -24.97 -1.04
CA ASP A 233 -13.86 -23.53 -1.07
C ASP A 233 -14.92 -22.82 -0.21
N PHE A 234 -14.86 -23.06 1.10
CA PHE A 234 -15.71 -22.40 2.08
C PHE A 234 -15.17 -21.02 2.41
N ARG A 235 -15.97 -19.98 2.18
CA ARG A 235 -15.58 -18.58 2.37
C ARG A 235 -16.51 -17.84 3.31
N ILE A 236 -15.95 -16.97 4.14
CA ILE A 236 -16.66 -16.04 5.01
C ILE A 236 -16.28 -14.62 4.58
N TYR A 237 -17.28 -13.83 4.22
CA TYR A 237 -17.08 -12.41 3.92
C TYR A 237 -17.75 -11.57 5.00
N ARG A 238 -17.09 -10.45 5.38
CA ARG A 238 -17.62 -9.47 6.34
C ARG A 238 -18.49 -8.39 5.69
N VAL A 239 -18.94 -8.62 4.48
CA VAL A 239 -19.78 -7.74 3.68
C VAL A 239 -20.95 -8.51 3.09
N PRO A 240 -22.10 -7.85 2.81
CA PRO A 240 -23.18 -8.47 2.08
C PRO A 240 -22.81 -8.54 0.60
N LEU A 241 -22.60 -9.74 0.06
CA LEU A 241 -22.37 -9.95 -1.36
C LEU A 241 -23.65 -9.71 -2.15
N ASN A 242 -23.55 -8.96 -3.25
CA ASN A 242 -24.66 -8.79 -4.18
C ASN A 242 -24.76 -9.98 -5.17
N ALA A 243 -25.87 -10.05 -5.90
CA ALA A 243 -26.11 -11.14 -6.83
C ALA A 243 -25.04 -11.28 -7.93
N LYS A 244 -24.48 -10.17 -8.42
CA LYS A 244 -23.41 -10.20 -9.42
C LYS A 244 -22.11 -10.77 -8.85
N GLN A 245 -21.73 -10.37 -7.64
CA GLN A 245 -20.56 -10.92 -6.95
C GLN A 245 -20.70 -12.43 -6.72
N ILE A 246 -21.87 -12.89 -6.33
CA ILE A 246 -22.15 -14.33 -6.14
C ILE A 246 -22.06 -15.08 -7.47
N VAL A 247 -22.58 -14.51 -8.56
CA VAL A 247 -22.45 -15.10 -9.90
C VAL A 247 -21.00 -15.13 -10.34
N SER A 248 -20.22 -14.09 -10.02
CA SER A 248 -18.79 -14.02 -10.35
C SER A 248 -18.01 -15.13 -9.63
N ILE A 249 -18.24 -15.30 -8.31
CA ILE A 249 -17.64 -16.39 -7.54
C ILE A 249 -18.00 -17.76 -8.14
N TYR A 250 -19.29 -17.98 -8.41
CA TYR A 250 -19.79 -19.22 -9.00
C TYR A 250 -19.15 -19.52 -10.37
N ARG A 251 -19.04 -18.52 -11.23
CA ARG A 251 -18.46 -18.66 -12.59
C ARG A 251 -16.94 -18.82 -12.58
N HIS A 252 -16.27 -18.14 -11.67
CA HIS A 252 -14.82 -18.19 -11.54
C HIS A 252 -14.37 -19.60 -11.17
N GLU A 253 -15.04 -20.25 -10.20
CA GLU A 253 -14.78 -21.65 -9.85
C GLU A 253 -15.03 -22.59 -11.06
N GLN A 254 -16.06 -22.37 -11.83
CA GLN A 254 -16.30 -23.15 -13.05
C GLN A 254 -15.20 -22.93 -14.08
N TYR A 255 -14.74 -21.68 -14.27
CA TYR A 255 -13.71 -21.35 -15.21
C TYR A 255 -12.36 -21.95 -14.82
N GLU A 256 -11.93 -21.77 -13.56
CA GLU A 256 -10.69 -22.38 -13.05
C GLU A 256 -10.71 -23.92 -13.16
N ALA A 257 -11.81 -24.54 -12.87
CA ALA A 257 -11.93 -26.00 -13.02
C ALA A 257 -11.77 -26.47 -14.47
N ASN A 258 -12.20 -25.67 -15.43
CA ASN A 258 -12.02 -25.98 -16.86
C ASN A 258 -10.58 -25.70 -17.35
N GLU A 259 -9.90 -24.69 -16.80
CA GLU A 259 -8.50 -24.42 -17.13
C GLU A 259 -7.53 -25.43 -16.53
N THR A 260 -7.80 -25.92 -15.32
CA THR A 260 -7.00 -26.99 -14.70
C THR A 260 -7.06 -28.32 -15.46
N THR A 261 -8.10 -28.55 -16.22
CA THR A 261 -8.19 -29.71 -17.14
C THR A 261 -7.42 -29.54 -18.44
N VAL A 262 -7.08 -28.30 -18.85
CA VAL A 262 -6.30 -27.99 -20.06
C VAL A 262 -4.81 -27.88 -19.78
N ASN A 263 -4.41 -27.55 -18.56
CA ASN A 263 -3.01 -27.36 -18.14
C ASN A 263 -2.54 -28.46 -17.17
N THR A 264 -2.54 -29.70 -17.62
CA THR A 264 -1.94 -30.82 -16.86
C THR A 264 -0.41 -30.74 -16.71
N SER A 265 0.23 -29.66 -17.15
CA SER A 265 1.66 -29.40 -16.96
C SER A 265 1.97 -28.21 -16.05
N ALA A 266 1.01 -27.39 -15.68
CA ALA A 266 1.18 -26.45 -14.59
C ALA A 266 1.03 -27.23 -13.28
N LYS A 267 2.14 -27.56 -12.64
CA LYS A 267 2.17 -27.99 -11.25
C LYS A 267 1.42 -26.88 -10.49
N THR A 268 0.19 -27.14 -10.10
CA THR A 268 -0.46 -26.41 -9.03
C THR A 268 0.44 -26.60 -7.80
N ASP A 269 1.14 -25.58 -7.39
CA ASP A 269 1.95 -25.61 -6.18
C ASP A 269 1.01 -25.68 -4.97
N ASP A 270 0.53 -26.88 -4.70
CA ASP A 270 -0.14 -27.25 -3.45
C ASP A 270 0.83 -27.23 -2.25
N ASN A 271 2.06 -26.77 -2.44
CA ASN A 271 3.14 -26.91 -1.47
C ASN A 271 3.79 -25.58 -1.09
N LEU A 272 3.06 -24.73 -0.40
CA LEU A 272 3.63 -23.64 0.41
C LEU A 272 4.69 -24.10 1.43
N GLN A 273 4.91 -25.40 1.60
CA GLN A 273 5.89 -25.95 2.53
C GLN A 273 7.09 -26.65 1.83
N HIS A 274 7.08 -26.74 0.52
CA HIS A 274 8.15 -27.38 -0.24
C HIS A 274 8.78 -26.35 -1.18
N PHE A 275 9.64 -25.52 -0.60
CA PHE A 275 10.59 -24.77 -1.43
C PHE A 275 11.43 -25.77 -2.23
N PRO A 276 11.62 -25.54 -3.55
CA PRO A 276 12.47 -26.40 -4.35
C PRO A 276 13.84 -26.56 -3.69
N ALA A 277 14.40 -27.75 -3.71
CA ALA A 277 15.74 -28.00 -3.15
C ALA A 277 16.79 -27.03 -3.73
N ASP A 278 16.55 -26.54 -4.94
CA ASP A 278 17.43 -25.60 -5.66
C ASP A 278 17.28 -24.14 -5.17
N ALA A 279 16.24 -23.80 -4.47
CA ALA A 279 15.99 -22.42 -3.98
C ALA A 279 17.08 -21.92 -3.01
N SER A 280 17.83 -22.82 -2.40
CA SER A 280 18.86 -22.53 -1.42
C SER A 280 20.25 -22.34 -2.02
N GLN A 281 20.45 -22.52 -3.32
CA GLN A 281 21.79 -22.53 -3.94
C GLN A 281 22.57 -21.22 -3.75
N LEU A 282 21.90 -20.08 -3.55
CA LEU A 282 22.57 -18.80 -3.30
C LEU A 282 23.35 -18.77 -1.97
N TYR A 283 22.98 -19.61 -1.00
CA TYR A 283 23.64 -19.68 0.31
C TYR A 283 24.36 -21.00 0.56
N THR A 284 23.88 -22.10 0.00
CA THR A 284 24.25 -23.44 0.46
C THR A 284 25.66 -23.88 0.13
N LYS A 285 26.31 -23.34 -0.90
CA LYS A 285 27.65 -23.82 -1.29
C LYS A 285 28.67 -23.64 -0.17
N TYR A 286 28.57 -22.58 0.61
CA TYR A 286 29.53 -22.25 1.66
C TYR A 286 28.88 -21.95 3.01
N LEU A 287 27.57 -21.86 3.11
CA LEU A 287 26.84 -21.62 4.35
C LEU A 287 26.80 -22.89 5.20
N THR A 288 27.32 -22.83 6.42
CA THR A 288 27.37 -23.95 7.35
C THR A 288 26.37 -23.83 8.48
N GLN A 289 25.99 -22.58 8.84
CA GLN A 289 25.05 -22.31 9.93
C GLN A 289 24.41 -20.95 9.72
N VAL A 290 23.19 -20.76 10.20
CA VAL A 290 22.56 -19.44 10.40
C VAL A 290 22.47 -19.20 11.90
N ASN A 291 22.95 -18.03 12.35
CA ASN A 291 23.13 -17.76 13.76
C ASN A 291 21.79 -17.53 14.46
N ASP A 292 21.69 -17.98 15.70
CA ASP A 292 20.61 -17.57 16.59
C ASP A 292 20.77 -16.10 17.00
N ILE A 293 19.67 -15.47 17.42
CA ILE A 293 19.65 -14.06 17.87
C ILE A 293 18.99 -13.93 19.23
N ASP A 294 19.43 -12.94 20.01
CA ASP A 294 18.80 -12.53 21.25
C ASP A 294 18.01 -11.23 21.04
N VAL A 295 16.75 -11.21 21.48
CA VAL A 295 15.87 -10.06 21.35
C VAL A 295 15.17 -9.78 22.68
N THR A 296 15.07 -8.51 23.04
CA THR A 296 14.31 -8.08 24.24
C THR A 296 13.08 -7.31 23.78
N THR A 297 11.96 -7.56 24.44
CA THR A 297 10.72 -6.79 24.29
C THR A 297 10.06 -6.61 25.64
N SER A 298 8.98 -5.85 25.71
CA SER A 298 8.17 -5.66 26.91
C SER A 298 6.80 -6.33 26.80
N VAL A 299 6.16 -6.55 27.93
CA VAL A 299 4.81 -7.11 27.99
C VAL A 299 3.86 -6.39 27.02
N GLY A 300 3.15 -7.15 26.21
CA GLY A 300 2.20 -6.68 25.22
C GLY A 300 2.83 -6.23 23.89
N ASN A 301 4.15 -6.07 23.78
CA ASN A 301 4.83 -5.67 22.54
C ASN A 301 5.50 -6.88 21.88
N LEU A 302 5.13 -7.20 20.64
CA LEU A 302 5.82 -8.24 19.88
C LEU A 302 7.28 -7.84 19.62
N PRO A 303 8.24 -8.80 19.66
CA PRO A 303 9.63 -8.50 19.37
C PRO A 303 9.81 -8.07 17.92
N ARG A 304 10.75 -7.18 17.67
CA ARG A 304 11.19 -6.83 16.33
C ARG A 304 12.27 -7.82 15.89
N LEU A 305 11.94 -8.64 14.90
CA LEU A 305 12.85 -9.63 14.34
C LEU A 305 13.44 -9.12 13.02
N PRO A 306 14.76 -9.25 12.79
CA PRO A 306 15.39 -8.79 11.55
C PRO A 306 15.00 -9.70 10.37
N GLY A 307 14.81 -9.11 9.20
CA GLY A 307 14.51 -9.84 7.96
C GLY A 307 15.70 -10.68 7.45
N ALA A 308 16.91 -10.41 7.95
CA ALA A 308 18.11 -11.17 7.63
C ALA A 308 19.00 -11.32 8.87
N VAL A 309 19.68 -12.46 8.96
CA VAL A 309 20.53 -12.84 10.09
C VAL A 309 21.92 -13.23 9.59
N ALA A 310 22.95 -13.04 10.41
CA ALA A 310 24.30 -13.42 10.07
C ALA A 310 24.43 -14.95 9.87
N GLY A 311 25.02 -15.33 8.74
CA GLY A 311 25.39 -16.71 8.45
C GLY A 311 26.83 -16.97 8.82
N THR A 312 27.12 -18.23 9.23
CA THR A 312 28.49 -18.77 9.37
C THR A 312 28.83 -19.52 8.08
N TYR A 313 29.95 -19.16 7.46
CA TYR A 313 30.41 -19.76 6.21
C TYR A 313 31.64 -20.63 6.45
N GLN A 314 31.96 -21.52 5.51
CA GLN A 314 33.17 -22.35 5.55
C GLN A 314 34.43 -21.46 5.77
N ALA A 315 35.43 -22.07 6.40
CA ALA A 315 36.70 -21.40 6.71
C ALA A 315 37.31 -20.71 5.48
N GLY A 316 37.65 -19.43 5.62
CA GLY A 316 38.20 -18.61 4.55
C GLY A 316 37.14 -18.08 3.54
N LYS A 317 35.87 -18.35 3.75
CA LYS A 317 34.75 -17.81 2.95
C LYS A 317 33.94 -16.81 3.76
N THR A 318 33.42 -15.79 3.05
CA THR A 318 32.46 -14.85 3.56
C THR A 318 31.22 -14.86 2.66
N GLY A 319 30.08 -14.49 3.19
CA GLY A 319 28.85 -14.43 2.42
C GLY A 319 27.88 -13.37 2.96
N PRO A 320 26.75 -13.17 2.29
CA PRO A 320 25.76 -12.16 2.66
C PRO A 320 25.02 -12.54 3.97
N MET A 321 24.31 -11.57 4.53
CA MET A 321 23.27 -11.83 5.53
C MET A 321 22.20 -12.74 4.92
N VAL A 322 21.76 -13.72 5.70
CA VAL A 322 20.80 -14.74 5.26
C VAL A 322 19.39 -14.30 5.58
N LYS A 323 18.53 -14.22 4.59
CA LYS A 323 17.12 -13.89 4.79
C LYS A 323 16.39 -14.99 5.54
N VAL A 324 15.62 -14.62 6.55
CA VAL A 324 14.90 -15.54 7.45
C VAL A 324 13.43 -15.14 7.48
N ILE A 325 12.55 -16.11 7.29
CA ILE A 325 11.11 -15.92 7.51
C ILE A 325 10.80 -16.32 8.95
N TRP A 326 10.32 -15.34 9.72
CA TRP A 326 9.87 -15.52 11.09
C TRP A 326 8.35 -15.65 11.14
N PRO A 327 7.79 -16.39 12.12
CA PRO A 327 6.37 -16.34 12.44
C PRO A 327 5.95 -14.88 12.69
N ASN A 328 4.86 -14.49 12.07
CA ASN A 328 4.32 -13.12 12.19
C ASN A 328 2.87 -13.19 12.69
N PRO A 329 2.65 -13.28 14.00
CA PRO A 329 1.31 -13.45 14.56
C PRO A 329 0.45 -12.20 14.36
N THR A 330 -0.87 -12.39 14.29
CA THR A 330 -1.88 -11.34 14.17
C THR A 330 -2.40 -10.86 15.53
N ASP A 331 -1.83 -11.37 16.61
CA ASP A 331 -2.08 -10.95 18.00
C ASP A 331 -0.78 -10.92 18.81
N ASN A 332 -0.84 -10.44 20.02
CA ASN A 332 0.29 -10.31 20.94
C ASN A 332 0.16 -11.15 22.22
N LEU A 333 -0.63 -12.22 22.17
CA LEU A 333 -0.90 -13.08 23.34
C LEU A 333 0.36 -13.77 23.86
N THR A 334 1.32 -14.10 22.99
CA THR A 334 2.59 -14.75 23.37
C THR A 334 3.47 -13.89 24.26
N VAL A 335 3.28 -12.57 24.25
CA VAL A 335 4.03 -11.60 25.05
C VAL A 335 3.19 -10.97 26.18
N ALA A 336 2.05 -11.57 26.52
CA ALA A 336 1.13 -11.07 27.54
C ALA A 336 1.71 -11.16 28.97
N GLN A 337 2.76 -11.94 29.19
CA GLN A 337 3.41 -12.12 30.50
C GLN A 337 4.94 -11.98 30.38
N PRO A 338 5.62 -11.50 31.43
CA PRO A 338 7.09 -11.49 31.47
C PRO A 338 7.65 -12.92 31.41
N GLY A 339 8.80 -13.11 30.80
CA GLY A 339 9.45 -14.42 30.69
C GLY A 339 10.38 -14.52 29.48
N ASN A 340 10.87 -15.73 29.26
CA ASN A 340 11.68 -16.03 28.08
C ASN A 340 10.95 -17.08 27.22
N TYR A 341 10.99 -16.87 25.92
CA TYR A 341 10.46 -17.84 24.96
C TYR A 341 11.30 -17.85 23.68
N THR A 342 11.14 -18.86 22.86
CA THR A 342 11.90 -19.02 21.63
C THR A 342 10.98 -18.94 20.43
N ILE A 343 11.33 -18.11 19.44
CA ILE A 343 10.71 -18.09 18.13
C ILE A 343 11.64 -18.80 17.15
N THR A 344 11.13 -19.78 16.41
CA THR A 344 11.89 -20.48 15.39
C THR A 344 11.58 -19.90 14.02
N GLY A 345 12.60 -19.38 13.36
CA GLY A 345 12.57 -18.96 11.95
C GLY A 345 12.93 -20.11 11.02
N TYR A 346 12.81 -19.86 9.73
CA TYR A 346 13.30 -20.80 8.71
C TYR A 346 13.87 -20.05 7.51
N VAL A 347 14.87 -20.71 6.88
CA VAL A 347 15.52 -20.23 5.66
C VAL A 347 14.99 -21.07 4.50
N PRO A 348 14.13 -20.52 3.63
CA PRO A 348 13.52 -21.30 2.55
C PRO A 348 14.52 -22.05 1.69
N GLY A 349 14.19 -23.28 1.32
CA GLY A 349 15.05 -24.18 0.53
C GLY A 349 16.20 -24.81 1.29
N THR A 350 16.29 -24.59 2.61
CA THR A 350 17.32 -25.18 3.49
C THR A 350 16.72 -25.90 4.70
N ASN A 351 17.56 -26.60 5.44
CA ASN A 351 17.21 -27.19 6.74
C ASN A 351 17.53 -26.23 7.91
N PHE A 352 18.04 -25.03 7.65
CA PHE A 352 18.41 -24.08 8.70
C PHE A 352 17.16 -23.48 9.37
N LYS A 353 17.13 -23.56 10.69
CA LYS A 353 16.06 -23.06 11.54
C LYS A 353 16.66 -22.19 12.66
N PRO A 354 17.07 -20.95 12.35
CA PRO A 354 17.61 -20.05 13.37
C PRO A 354 16.56 -19.76 14.43
N LYS A 355 17.01 -19.51 15.65
CA LYS A 355 16.15 -19.22 16.80
C LYS A 355 16.34 -17.78 17.26
N ALA A 356 15.25 -17.11 17.58
CA ALA A 356 15.25 -15.88 18.34
C ALA A 356 14.91 -16.21 19.80
N GLN A 357 15.86 -15.96 20.70
CA GLN A 357 15.67 -16.05 22.15
C GLN A 357 15.06 -14.72 22.61
N VAL A 358 13.80 -14.74 22.97
CA VAL A 358 13.05 -13.53 23.30
C VAL A 358 12.89 -13.41 24.81
N LYS A 359 13.37 -12.29 25.35
CA LYS A 359 13.16 -11.90 26.74
C LYS A 359 12.06 -10.85 26.82
N VAL A 360 10.96 -11.16 27.50
CA VAL A 360 9.85 -10.22 27.76
C VAL A 360 10.03 -9.59 29.13
N THR A 361 10.21 -8.28 29.16
CA THR A 361 10.35 -7.50 30.39
C THR A 361 8.99 -6.98 30.89
N PRO A 362 8.79 -6.81 32.22
CA PRO A 362 7.50 -6.35 32.77
C PRO A 362 7.09 -4.95 32.31
N THR A 363 8.06 -4.07 32.08
CA THR A 363 7.84 -2.66 31.73
C THR A 363 8.51 -2.30 30.43
N ASP A 364 7.86 -1.43 29.69
CA ASP A 364 8.43 -0.76 28.52
C ASP A 364 9.27 0.43 29.03
N ASN A 365 10.60 0.25 29.01
CA ASN A 365 11.54 1.29 29.42
C ASN A 365 12.19 1.99 28.21
N GLU A 366 11.73 1.69 26.98
CA GLU A 366 12.28 2.27 25.78
C GLU A 366 11.78 3.71 25.62
N ALA A 367 12.69 4.67 25.80
CA ALA A 367 12.39 6.07 25.57
C ALA A 367 12.31 6.32 24.07
N THR A 368 11.25 6.97 23.61
CA THR A 368 11.14 7.42 22.22
C THR A 368 12.09 8.60 21.96
N PRO A 369 12.74 8.65 20.80
CA PRO A 369 13.78 9.63 20.50
C PRO A 369 13.20 11.04 20.33
N ALA A 370 13.86 12.05 20.91
CA ALA A 370 13.56 13.44 20.59
C ALA A 370 14.06 13.79 19.16
N ILE A 371 13.45 14.81 18.56
CA ILE A 371 13.91 15.31 17.25
C ILE A 371 15.33 15.87 17.36
N LYS A 372 16.24 15.39 16.52
CA LYS A 372 17.66 15.79 16.52
C LYS A 372 18.05 16.57 15.29
N LEU A 373 17.44 16.25 14.15
CA LEU A 373 17.79 16.84 12.87
C LEU A 373 16.66 17.67 12.27
N GLN A 374 17.03 18.43 11.27
CA GLN A 374 16.12 19.13 10.36
C GLN A 374 16.65 19.06 8.93
N PRO A 375 15.78 18.99 7.92
CA PRO A 375 16.20 19.05 6.52
C PRO A 375 16.64 20.45 6.16
N PHE A 376 17.44 20.56 5.10
CA PHE A 376 17.66 21.83 4.43
C PHE A 376 16.46 22.19 3.55
N ALA A 377 16.17 23.50 3.45
CA ALA A 377 15.13 23.96 2.53
C ALA A 377 15.57 23.72 1.06
N LEU A 378 14.59 23.49 0.17
CA LEU A 378 14.86 23.16 -1.25
C LEU A 378 15.71 24.22 -1.96
N ASN A 379 15.61 25.50 -1.59
CA ASN A 379 16.41 26.59 -2.13
C ASN A 379 17.86 26.60 -1.62
N GLN A 380 18.20 25.82 -0.60
CA GLN A 380 19.55 25.70 -0.07
C GLN A 380 20.35 24.60 -0.76
N VAL A 381 19.67 23.66 -1.47
CA VAL A 381 20.32 22.54 -2.15
C VAL A 381 20.05 22.59 -3.65
N MET A 382 21.10 22.68 -4.44
CA MET A 382 21.03 22.74 -5.90
C MET A 382 21.70 21.53 -6.53
N LEU A 383 20.98 20.82 -7.40
CA LEU A 383 21.53 19.72 -8.20
C LEU A 383 22.55 20.28 -9.23
N LYS A 384 23.61 19.53 -9.48
CA LYS A 384 24.65 19.85 -10.46
C LYS A 384 24.84 18.72 -11.47
N ALA A 385 25.45 19.06 -12.61
CA ALA A 385 26.00 18.08 -13.52
C ALA A 385 27.04 17.20 -12.81
N ASP A 386 27.33 16.04 -13.35
CA ASP A 386 28.31 15.11 -12.82
C ASP A 386 29.76 15.69 -12.95
N HIS A 387 30.73 14.93 -12.45
CA HIS A 387 32.15 15.37 -12.50
C HIS A 387 32.66 15.65 -13.93
N GLU A 388 32.08 15.01 -14.93
CA GLU A 388 32.42 15.16 -16.35
C GLU A 388 31.64 16.28 -17.03
N GLY A 389 30.68 16.91 -16.33
CA GLY A 389 29.83 17.98 -16.83
C GLY A 389 28.57 17.52 -17.55
N HIS A 390 28.20 16.23 -17.41
CA HIS A 390 26.95 15.68 -17.97
C HIS A 390 25.79 15.83 -17.00
N ASP A 391 24.59 16.06 -17.53
CA ASP A 391 23.39 16.04 -16.72
C ASP A 391 23.17 14.64 -16.12
N THR A 392 22.85 14.62 -14.83
CA THR A 392 22.50 13.39 -14.13
C THR A 392 21.04 13.03 -14.41
N LYS A 393 20.65 11.77 -14.15
CA LYS A 393 19.25 11.34 -14.23
C LYS A 393 18.32 12.17 -13.35
N PHE A 394 18.83 12.71 -12.26
CA PHE A 394 18.10 13.64 -11.39
C PHE A 394 17.75 14.95 -12.10
N ILE A 395 18.72 15.56 -12.78
CA ILE A 395 18.52 16.78 -13.56
C ILE A 395 17.59 16.52 -14.74
N GLU A 396 17.86 15.46 -15.51
CA GLU A 396 17.02 15.08 -16.65
C GLU A 396 15.54 14.93 -16.25
N ASN A 397 15.26 14.17 -15.20
CA ASN A 397 13.88 13.95 -14.74
C ASN A 397 13.27 15.25 -14.19
N ARG A 398 13.98 15.97 -13.28
CA ARG A 398 13.50 17.24 -12.76
C ARG A 398 13.12 18.21 -13.89
N ASP A 399 13.98 18.38 -14.88
CA ASP A 399 13.81 19.39 -15.93
C ASP A 399 12.63 19.09 -16.86
N LYS A 400 12.34 17.81 -17.11
CA LYS A 400 11.11 17.41 -17.85
C LYS A 400 9.86 17.95 -17.15
N PHE A 401 9.75 17.73 -15.84
CA PHE A 401 8.60 18.19 -15.05
C PHE A 401 8.59 19.73 -14.89
N ILE A 402 9.70 20.35 -14.56
CA ILE A 402 9.78 21.81 -14.39
C ILE A 402 9.41 22.54 -15.68
N ARG A 403 9.94 22.12 -16.84
CA ARG A 403 9.61 22.73 -18.14
C ARG A 403 8.14 22.54 -18.50
N THR A 404 7.56 21.39 -18.20
CA THR A 404 6.14 21.13 -18.46
C THR A 404 5.26 21.94 -17.53
N LEU A 405 5.54 21.95 -16.22
CA LEU A 405 4.81 22.79 -15.25
C LEU A 405 4.86 24.28 -15.58
N ALA A 406 6.02 24.77 -16.06
CA ALA A 406 6.16 26.16 -16.47
C ALA A 406 5.24 26.53 -17.65
N LYS A 407 5.01 25.61 -18.58
CA LYS A 407 4.14 25.79 -19.77
C LYS A 407 2.67 25.48 -19.51
N THR A 408 2.35 24.64 -18.54
CA THR A 408 0.99 24.16 -18.29
C THR A 408 0.07 25.31 -17.87
N ASP A 409 -1.11 25.38 -18.47
CA ASP A 409 -2.14 26.36 -18.08
C ASP A 409 -2.75 25.99 -16.72
N PRO A 410 -2.65 26.83 -15.67
CA PRO A 410 -3.23 26.56 -14.37
C PRO A 410 -4.77 26.42 -14.40
N ASN A 411 -5.42 26.92 -15.44
CA ASN A 411 -6.86 26.82 -15.59
C ASN A 411 -7.37 25.40 -15.73
N SER A 412 -6.57 24.48 -16.27
CA SER A 412 -6.92 23.07 -16.34
C SER A 412 -7.04 22.43 -14.95
N PHE A 413 -6.17 22.81 -14.01
CA PHE A 413 -6.25 22.37 -12.62
C PHE A 413 -7.35 23.04 -11.81
N LEU A 414 -7.82 24.20 -12.23
CA LEU A 414 -8.94 24.91 -11.60
C LEU A 414 -10.31 24.53 -12.21
N TYR A 415 -10.31 23.78 -13.30
CA TYR A 415 -11.52 23.48 -14.07
C TYR A 415 -12.60 22.84 -13.21
N MET A 416 -12.28 21.79 -12.44
CA MET A 416 -13.24 21.08 -11.61
C MET A 416 -13.81 21.95 -10.47
N PHE A 417 -12.99 22.85 -9.90
CA PHE A 417 -13.44 23.79 -8.88
C PHE A 417 -14.43 24.83 -9.42
N ARG A 418 -14.10 25.42 -10.58
CA ARG A 418 -15.02 26.38 -11.23
C ARG A 418 -16.33 25.69 -11.62
N HIS A 419 -16.24 24.46 -12.16
CA HIS A 419 -17.42 23.68 -12.51
C HIS A 419 -18.28 23.41 -11.26
N ALA A 420 -17.68 22.95 -10.17
CA ALA A 420 -18.38 22.66 -8.92
C ALA A 420 -19.09 23.88 -8.33
N PHE A 421 -18.48 25.06 -8.41
CA PHE A 421 -18.99 26.30 -7.86
C PHE A 421 -19.73 27.20 -8.90
N GLY A 422 -20.12 26.65 -10.06
CA GLY A 422 -20.88 27.33 -11.08
C GLY A 422 -20.18 28.59 -11.67
N GLN A 423 -18.84 28.62 -11.64
CA GLN A 423 -18.04 29.73 -12.14
C GLN A 423 -17.78 29.57 -13.63
N LYS A 424 -17.68 30.72 -14.33
CA LYS A 424 -17.37 30.73 -15.76
C LYS A 424 -15.95 30.19 -16.00
N GLN A 425 -15.84 29.25 -16.94
CA GLN A 425 -14.56 28.74 -17.40
C GLN A 425 -13.88 29.74 -18.36
N PRO A 426 -12.58 30.03 -18.23
CA PRO A 426 -11.80 30.66 -19.28
C PRO A 426 -11.82 29.83 -20.58
N ALA A 427 -11.67 30.47 -21.72
CA ALA A 427 -11.73 29.80 -23.03
C ALA A 427 -10.64 28.73 -23.24
N SER A 428 -9.50 28.91 -22.59
CA SER A 428 -8.37 27.95 -22.63
C SER A 428 -8.55 26.75 -21.69
N ALA A 429 -9.45 26.85 -20.70
CA ALA A 429 -9.61 25.82 -19.67
C ALA A 429 -10.20 24.53 -20.24
N LYS A 430 -9.53 23.41 -19.95
CA LYS A 430 -9.99 22.04 -20.29
C LYS A 430 -9.80 21.14 -19.07
N PRO A 431 -10.71 20.17 -18.84
CA PRO A 431 -10.47 19.18 -17.78
C PRO A 431 -9.24 18.34 -18.11
N LEU A 432 -8.52 17.89 -17.08
CA LEU A 432 -7.35 17.02 -17.24
C LEU A 432 -7.72 15.61 -17.72
N GLY A 433 -8.95 15.18 -17.43
CA GLY A 433 -9.44 13.86 -17.81
C GLY A 433 -9.10 12.74 -16.82
N VAL A 434 -9.51 11.52 -17.11
CA VAL A 434 -9.40 10.31 -16.28
C VAL A 434 -9.98 10.57 -14.88
N TRP A 435 -9.19 10.66 -13.84
CA TRP A 435 -9.70 10.85 -12.47
C TRP A 435 -10.02 12.30 -12.13
N ASP A 436 -9.58 13.25 -12.94
CA ASP A 436 -9.90 14.68 -12.77
C ASP A 436 -10.78 15.18 -13.93
N SER A 437 -11.96 14.59 -14.06
CA SER A 437 -12.98 14.86 -15.06
C SER A 437 -14.37 14.98 -14.44
N GLU A 438 -15.34 15.49 -15.19
CA GLU A 438 -16.70 15.73 -14.72
C GLU A 438 -17.47 14.46 -14.36
N ASP A 439 -17.07 13.33 -14.94
CA ASP A 439 -17.69 12.01 -14.77
C ASP A 439 -17.01 11.14 -13.69
N THR A 440 -15.99 11.64 -13.00
CA THR A 440 -15.31 10.90 -11.93
C THR A 440 -15.62 11.44 -10.54
N LYS A 441 -15.64 10.54 -9.56
CA LYS A 441 -15.85 10.85 -8.15
C LYS A 441 -14.56 11.20 -7.39
N LEU A 442 -13.39 11.27 -8.03
CA LEU A 442 -12.14 11.70 -7.42
C LEU A 442 -11.64 13.05 -7.95
N ARG A 443 -12.49 13.78 -8.64
CA ARG A 443 -12.14 15.06 -9.27
C ARG A 443 -11.68 16.12 -8.28
N GLY A 444 -10.69 16.91 -8.69
CA GLY A 444 -10.10 17.99 -7.90
C GLY A 444 -8.85 17.60 -7.12
N HIS A 445 -8.47 16.31 -7.06
CA HIS A 445 -7.22 15.88 -6.39
C HIS A 445 -5.97 16.42 -7.09
N ALA A 446 -5.96 16.50 -8.41
CA ALA A 446 -4.86 17.01 -9.21
C ALA A 446 -4.48 18.46 -8.85
N THR A 447 -5.46 19.27 -8.48
CA THR A 447 -5.25 20.66 -8.06
C THR A 447 -4.31 20.75 -6.87
N GLY A 448 -4.49 19.91 -5.86
CA GLY A 448 -3.64 19.90 -4.67
C GLY A 448 -2.21 19.50 -4.98
N HIS A 449 -2.01 18.42 -5.73
CA HIS A 449 -0.67 18.01 -6.20
C HIS A 449 0.02 19.12 -7.03
N TYR A 450 -0.74 19.80 -7.88
CA TYR A 450 -0.21 20.92 -8.66
C TYR A 450 0.24 22.08 -7.77
N LEU A 451 -0.55 22.44 -6.74
CA LEU A 451 -0.17 23.47 -5.77
C LEU A 451 1.16 23.14 -5.07
N SER A 452 1.31 21.92 -4.58
CA SER A 452 2.57 21.44 -3.97
C SER A 452 3.72 21.48 -4.97
N ALA A 453 3.52 20.99 -6.19
CA ALA A 453 4.58 20.93 -7.20
C ALA A 453 5.08 22.32 -7.64
N ILE A 454 4.17 23.30 -7.84
CA ILE A 454 4.60 24.66 -8.20
C ILE A 454 5.24 25.39 -7.03
N ALA A 455 4.85 25.09 -5.78
CA ALA A 455 5.52 25.62 -4.59
C ALA A 455 6.96 25.08 -4.47
N GLN A 456 7.15 23.78 -4.65
CA GLN A 456 8.47 23.13 -4.67
C GLN A 456 9.32 23.64 -5.84
N ALA A 457 8.74 23.78 -7.03
CA ALA A 457 9.41 24.32 -8.20
C ALA A 457 9.85 25.79 -8.00
N TYR A 458 9.01 26.61 -7.38
CA TYR A 458 9.35 27.98 -6.98
C TYR A 458 10.56 28.00 -6.03
N ALA A 459 10.53 27.16 -4.98
CA ALA A 459 11.61 27.07 -4.03
C ALA A 459 12.91 26.57 -4.69
N GLY A 460 12.82 25.53 -5.54
CA GLY A 460 13.98 24.95 -6.25
C GLY A 460 14.58 25.85 -7.34
N ALA A 461 13.82 26.82 -7.87
CA ALA A 461 14.23 27.70 -8.97
C ALA A 461 14.97 28.97 -8.49
N GLY A 462 15.49 29.01 -7.25
CA GLY A 462 16.08 30.22 -6.65
C GLY A 462 17.19 30.88 -7.47
N ASN A 463 17.90 30.14 -8.31
CA ASN A 463 18.98 30.61 -9.19
C ASN A 463 18.50 31.05 -10.59
N ASP A 464 17.28 30.72 -10.99
CA ASP A 464 16.63 31.16 -12.22
C ASP A 464 15.46 32.08 -11.90
N LYS A 465 15.73 33.40 -11.93
CA LYS A 465 14.74 34.39 -11.55
C LYS A 465 13.55 34.48 -12.51
N ALA A 466 13.73 34.15 -13.79
CA ALA A 466 12.66 34.13 -14.77
C ALA A 466 11.71 32.95 -14.49
N LEU A 467 12.26 31.77 -14.27
CA LEU A 467 11.50 30.56 -13.92
C LEU A 467 10.83 30.71 -12.55
N GLN A 468 11.53 31.28 -11.56
CA GLN A 468 10.98 31.55 -10.23
C GLN A 468 9.76 32.48 -10.32
N LYS A 469 9.82 33.51 -11.16
CA LYS A 469 8.69 34.43 -11.40
C LYS A 469 7.50 33.71 -12.03
N ILE A 470 7.70 32.80 -13.00
CA ILE A 470 6.63 32.00 -13.60
C ILE A 470 5.86 31.23 -12.52
N PHE A 471 6.55 30.57 -11.61
CA PHE A 471 5.91 29.81 -10.55
C PHE A 471 5.29 30.71 -9.49
N ALA A 472 5.86 31.86 -9.17
CA ALA A 472 5.24 32.86 -8.30
C ALA A 472 3.89 33.33 -8.87
N ASP A 473 3.86 33.69 -10.15
CA ASP A 473 2.65 34.15 -10.83
C ASP A 473 1.56 33.06 -10.87
N LYS A 474 1.98 31.79 -11.09
CA LYS A 474 1.06 30.64 -11.06
C LYS A 474 0.49 30.40 -9.65
N MET A 475 1.31 30.42 -8.61
CA MET A 475 0.86 30.30 -7.22
C MET A 475 -0.14 31.40 -6.86
N GLU A 476 0.17 32.62 -7.19
CA GLU A 476 -0.72 33.75 -6.92
C GLU A 476 -2.05 33.61 -7.66
N TYR A 477 -2.05 33.23 -8.94
CA TYR A 477 -3.24 33.00 -9.73
C TYR A 477 -4.12 31.89 -9.18
N MET A 478 -3.52 30.73 -8.82
CA MET A 478 -4.20 29.59 -8.23
C MET A 478 -4.86 29.97 -6.91
N VAL A 479 -4.09 30.58 -6.00
CA VAL A 479 -4.58 30.96 -4.68
C VAL A 479 -5.68 32.03 -4.77
N ASN A 480 -5.51 33.06 -5.60
CA ASN A 480 -6.54 34.09 -5.77
C ASN A 480 -7.85 33.51 -6.31
N THR A 481 -7.79 32.57 -7.24
CA THR A 481 -8.97 31.89 -7.79
C THR A 481 -9.65 31.03 -6.72
N LEU A 482 -8.91 30.19 -6.03
CA LEU A 482 -9.43 29.34 -4.94
C LEU A 482 -9.98 30.20 -3.79
N TYR A 483 -9.33 31.34 -3.47
CA TYR A 483 -9.80 32.27 -2.47
C TYR A 483 -11.16 32.85 -2.85
N THR A 484 -11.31 33.29 -4.10
CA THR A 484 -12.59 33.80 -4.61
C THR A 484 -13.69 32.72 -4.52
N ILE A 485 -13.39 31.49 -4.89
CA ILE A 485 -14.31 30.37 -4.79
C ILE A 485 -14.67 30.10 -3.33
N SER A 486 -13.69 30.10 -2.42
CA SER A 486 -13.91 29.82 -0.99
C SER A 486 -14.84 30.87 -0.33
N GLN A 487 -14.83 32.11 -0.82
CA GLN A 487 -15.72 33.15 -0.31
C GLN A 487 -17.21 32.91 -0.67
N LEU A 488 -17.50 31.98 -1.57
CA LEU A 488 -18.88 31.59 -1.90
C LEU A 488 -19.44 30.57 -0.90
N SER A 489 -18.60 29.86 -0.17
CA SER A 489 -19.00 28.79 0.74
C SER A 489 -19.92 29.29 1.85
N GLY A 490 -21.04 28.59 2.04
CA GLY A 490 -22.08 28.96 3.02
C GLY A 490 -23.00 30.12 2.59
N LYS A 491 -22.84 30.67 1.41
CA LYS A 491 -23.69 31.75 0.85
C LYS A 491 -24.76 31.17 -0.07
N PRO A 492 -25.93 31.83 -0.21
CA PRO A 492 -26.97 31.41 -1.12
C PRO A 492 -26.53 31.53 -2.58
N GLN A 493 -26.92 30.58 -3.43
CA GLN A 493 -26.63 30.57 -4.87
C GLN A 493 -27.30 31.74 -5.62
N LYS A 494 -28.49 32.12 -5.15
CA LYS A 494 -29.26 33.23 -5.71
C LYS A 494 -29.51 34.27 -4.62
N ALA A 495 -29.57 35.52 -4.99
CA ALA A 495 -29.96 36.60 -4.08
C ALA A 495 -31.32 36.28 -3.43
N GLY A 496 -31.38 36.35 -2.09
CA GLY A 496 -32.55 35.98 -1.29
C GLY A 496 -32.77 34.46 -1.06
N GLY A 497 -31.90 33.59 -1.57
CA GLY A 497 -31.96 32.15 -1.31
C GLY A 497 -31.46 31.78 0.10
N ALA A 498 -31.73 30.53 0.53
CA ALA A 498 -31.26 30.03 1.80
C ALA A 498 -29.74 29.86 1.80
N ALA A 499 -29.08 30.31 2.88
CA ALA A 499 -27.65 30.06 3.14
C ALA A 499 -27.49 28.98 4.19
N VAL A 500 -26.52 28.10 4.02
CA VAL A 500 -26.08 27.11 5.03
C VAL A 500 -24.66 27.49 5.43
N ALA A 501 -24.56 28.43 6.37
CA ALA A 501 -23.26 28.90 6.87
C ALA A 501 -22.65 27.94 7.90
N ASP A 502 -23.51 27.32 8.73
CA ASP A 502 -23.08 26.37 9.76
C ASP A 502 -22.88 24.97 9.15
N PRO A 503 -21.66 24.37 9.19
CA PRO A 503 -21.43 23.00 8.74
C PRO A 503 -22.27 21.96 9.48
N LEU A 504 -22.69 22.21 10.74
CA LEU A 504 -23.55 21.32 11.52
C LEU A 504 -25.01 21.34 11.08
N ALA A 505 -25.47 22.37 10.39
CA ALA A 505 -26.80 22.40 9.79
C ALA A 505 -26.94 21.41 8.61
N ILE A 506 -25.82 20.92 8.08
CA ILE A 506 -25.78 19.87 7.08
C ILE A 506 -25.99 18.53 7.78
N PRO A 507 -26.91 17.70 7.32
CA PRO A 507 -27.23 16.44 8.00
C PRO A 507 -26.03 15.52 8.17
N PHE A 508 -25.92 14.90 9.34
CA PHE A 508 -25.03 13.74 9.55
C PHE A 508 -25.74 12.46 9.09
N GLY A 509 -24.94 11.43 8.78
CA GLY A 509 -25.48 10.10 8.60
C GLY A 509 -26.07 9.50 9.90
N PRO A 510 -26.55 8.28 9.94
CA PRO A 510 -27.19 7.49 8.93
C PRO A 510 -28.63 7.94 8.71
N GLY A 511 -29.17 7.58 7.62
CA GLY A 511 -30.61 7.78 7.36
C GLY A 511 -30.94 8.68 6.18
N LYS A 512 -29.94 9.14 5.44
CA LYS A 512 -30.22 9.88 4.20
C LYS A 512 -29.78 9.09 2.97
N THR A 513 -30.53 8.06 2.69
CA THR A 513 -30.54 7.35 1.40
C THR A 513 -30.87 8.24 0.21
N ALA A 514 -31.31 9.49 0.44
CA ALA A 514 -31.65 10.45 -0.60
C ALA A 514 -30.42 11.18 -1.21
N TYR A 515 -29.22 11.07 -0.61
CA TYR A 515 -28.01 11.60 -1.23
C TYR A 515 -27.52 10.61 -2.28
N ASN A 516 -27.77 10.96 -3.53
CA ASN A 516 -27.25 10.22 -4.67
C ASN A 516 -25.87 10.76 -5.03
N SER A 517 -24.86 9.91 -5.01
CA SER A 517 -23.51 10.21 -5.50
C SER A 517 -23.39 10.10 -7.02
N ASP A 518 -24.52 9.93 -7.72
CA ASP A 518 -24.53 9.95 -9.18
C ASP A 518 -23.99 11.29 -9.70
N ILE A 519 -22.81 11.23 -10.31
CA ILE A 519 -22.12 12.36 -10.92
C ILE A 519 -22.48 12.55 -12.40
N SER A 520 -23.45 11.80 -12.93
CA SER A 520 -24.03 12.08 -14.24
C SER A 520 -24.61 13.51 -14.27
N GLU A 521 -24.77 14.09 -15.44
CA GLU A 521 -25.36 15.44 -15.59
C GLU A 521 -26.69 15.61 -14.85
N LYS A 522 -27.45 14.53 -14.67
CA LYS A 522 -28.72 14.54 -13.94
C LYS A 522 -28.52 14.50 -12.42
N GLY A 523 -27.39 14.02 -11.93
CA GLY A 523 -27.08 13.84 -10.52
C GLY A 523 -26.11 14.85 -9.93
N ILE A 524 -25.48 15.69 -10.75
CA ILE A 524 -24.55 16.72 -10.27
C ILE A 524 -25.34 17.80 -9.53
N ARG A 525 -25.13 17.87 -8.24
CA ARG A 525 -25.64 18.98 -7.45
C ARG A 525 -24.87 20.24 -7.77
N ARG A 526 -25.60 21.32 -8.04
CA ARG A 526 -25.04 22.62 -8.40
C ARG A 526 -24.96 23.59 -7.21
N ASP A 527 -25.11 23.10 -5.98
CA ASP A 527 -25.10 23.86 -4.73
C ASP A 527 -23.92 23.54 -3.83
N TYR A 528 -22.73 23.27 -4.41
CA TYR A 528 -21.51 22.91 -3.67
C TYR A 528 -21.09 23.93 -2.62
N TRP A 529 -21.35 25.21 -2.87
CA TRP A 529 -21.06 26.28 -1.92
C TRP A 529 -22.01 26.33 -0.73
N ASN A 530 -23.15 25.64 -0.78
CA ASN A 530 -24.12 25.62 0.29
C ASN A 530 -23.93 24.50 1.32
N TRP A 531 -22.66 24.13 1.55
CA TRP A 531 -22.26 23.03 2.45
C TRP A 531 -21.51 23.52 3.69
N GLY A 532 -21.73 24.77 4.10
CA GLY A 532 -21.17 25.40 5.27
C GLY A 532 -19.94 26.27 4.95
N LYS A 533 -19.68 27.22 5.81
CA LYS A 533 -18.51 28.09 5.71
C LYS A 533 -17.22 27.26 5.80
N GLY A 534 -16.27 27.55 4.92
CA GLY A 534 -14.98 26.87 4.86
C GLY A 534 -14.94 25.67 3.92
N PHE A 535 -16.09 25.14 3.48
CA PHE A 535 -16.09 24.06 2.49
C PHE A 535 -15.52 24.56 1.16
N ILE A 536 -14.46 23.91 0.70
CA ILE A 536 -13.89 24.09 -0.63
C ILE A 536 -13.39 22.75 -1.15
N SER A 537 -14.09 22.21 -2.14
CA SER A 537 -13.73 20.97 -2.82
C SER A 537 -14.41 20.95 -4.19
N ALA A 538 -13.78 20.34 -5.17
CA ALA A 538 -14.43 19.95 -6.42
C ALA A 538 -15.17 18.61 -6.30
N TYR A 539 -14.98 17.93 -5.18
CA TYR A 539 -15.59 16.65 -4.86
C TYR A 539 -17.09 16.85 -4.51
N PRO A 540 -17.98 15.93 -4.93
CA PRO A 540 -19.38 16.02 -4.55
C PRO A 540 -19.55 15.98 -3.02
N PRO A 541 -20.15 17.05 -2.42
CA PRO A 541 -20.14 17.17 -0.96
C PRO A 541 -20.99 16.13 -0.23
N ASP A 542 -22.01 15.56 -0.86
CA ASP A 542 -22.83 14.47 -0.31
C ASP A 542 -22.02 13.19 -0.06
N GLN A 543 -20.86 13.03 -0.69
CA GLN A 543 -20.00 11.87 -0.44
C GLN A 543 -19.34 11.87 0.94
N PHE A 544 -19.13 13.04 1.54
CA PHE A 544 -18.70 13.11 2.96
C PHE A 544 -19.77 12.55 3.89
N ILE A 545 -21.05 12.91 3.64
CA ILE A 545 -22.19 12.38 4.41
C ILE A 545 -22.37 10.88 4.18
N MET A 546 -22.20 10.43 2.94
CA MET A 546 -22.29 9.00 2.60
C MET A 546 -21.20 8.18 3.31
N LEU A 547 -19.98 8.71 3.44
CA LEU A 547 -18.92 8.07 4.21
C LEU A 547 -19.27 7.96 5.69
N GLU A 548 -19.81 9.04 6.30
CA GLU A 548 -20.33 9.03 7.67
C GLU A 548 -21.45 7.97 7.85
N ASN A 549 -22.20 7.66 6.78
CA ASN A 549 -23.25 6.64 6.73
C ASN A 549 -22.75 5.23 6.41
N GLY A 550 -21.45 5.03 6.28
CA GLY A 550 -20.86 3.73 5.98
C GLY A 550 -20.98 3.29 4.52
N ALA A 551 -21.15 4.22 3.59
CA ALA A 551 -21.09 3.91 2.16
C ALA A 551 -19.68 3.40 1.79
N LYS A 552 -19.62 2.54 0.76
CA LYS A 552 -18.40 1.83 0.34
C LYS A 552 -17.96 2.25 -1.05
N TYR A 553 -16.68 2.01 -1.35
CA TYR A 553 -16.14 2.09 -2.69
C TYR A 553 -16.60 0.89 -3.53
N GLY A 554 -16.84 1.11 -4.80
CA GLY A 554 -17.05 0.02 -5.77
C GLY A 554 -18.48 -0.16 -6.25
N GLY A 555 -18.65 -0.36 -7.50
CA GLY A 555 -19.64 -1.15 -8.26
C GLY A 555 -21.07 -0.69 -8.38
N GLN A 556 -21.64 0.29 -7.68
CA GLN A 556 -23.06 0.67 -7.83
C GLN A 556 -23.41 2.12 -7.52
N ASN A 557 -24.67 2.50 -7.74
CA ASN A 557 -25.19 3.87 -7.71
C ASN A 557 -24.94 4.70 -6.44
N ASN A 558 -24.41 4.11 -5.38
CA ASN A 558 -24.08 4.77 -4.11
C ASN A 558 -22.59 4.74 -3.79
N GLN A 559 -21.75 4.69 -4.81
CA GLN A 559 -20.29 4.67 -4.62
C GLN A 559 -19.77 5.99 -4.09
N ILE A 560 -18.81 5.90 -3.19
CA ILE A 560 -17.96 7.02 -2.80
C ILE A 560 -16.51 6.68 -3.11
N TRP A 561 -15.70 7.71 -3.36
CA TRP A 561 -14.28 7.53 -3.62
C TRP A 561 -13.45 8.58 -2.88
N ALA A 562 -12.96 8.22 -1.70
CA ALA A 562 -11.96 8.92 -0.91
C ALA A 562 -12.14 10.46 -0.80
N PRO A 563 -13.26 10.97 -0.24
CA PRO A 563 -13.49 12.40 -0.18
C PRO A 563 -12.44 13.19 0.60
N TYR A 564 -11.91 12.64 1.70
CA TYR A 564 -10.87 13.28 2.49
C TYR A 564 -9.48 13.21 1.84
N TYR A 565 -9.23 12.25 0.96
CA TYR A 565 -7.99 12.20 0.16
C TYR A 565 -7.85 13.45 -0.74
N THR A 566 -8.91 13.79 -1.49
CA THR A 566 -8.90 14.99 -2.32
C THR A 566 -8.74 16.26 -1.48
N LEU A 567 -9.45 16.33 -0.35
CA LEU A 567 -9.37 17.48 0.55
C LEU A 567 -7.95 17.65 1.13
N HIS A 568 -7.30 16.53 1.49
CA HIS A 568 -5.91 16.51 1.93
C HIS A 568 -4.97 17.16 0.90
N LYS A 569 -5.08 16.75 -0.36
CA LYS A 569 -4.18 17.26 -1.41
C LYS A 569 -4.26 18.78 -1.55
N ILE A 570 -5.47 19.33 -1.50
CA ILE A 570 -5.68 20.78 -1.58
C ILE A 570 -5.11 21.49 -0.35
N LEU A 571 -5.37 20.94 0.84
CA LEU A 571 -4.89 21.50 2.11
C LEU A 571 -3.37 21.51 2.17
N ALA A 572 -2.72 20.38 1.83
CA ALA A 572 -1.27 20.27 1.78
C ALA A 572 -0.65 21.27 0.80
N GLY A 573 -1.19 21.38 -0.42
CA GLY A 573 -0.69 22.30 -1.42
C GLY A 573 -0.83 23.78 -1.01
N LEU A 574 -1.89 24.15 -0.31
CA LEU A 574 -2.06 25.51 0.24
C LEU A 574 -1.05 25.80 1.36
N ILE A 575 -0.76 24.83 2.22
CA ILE A 575 0.26 24.94 3.27
C ILE A 575 1.63 25.12 2.63
N ASP A 576 1.98 24.29 1.63
CA ASP A 576 3.25 24.38 0.91
C ASP A 576 3.44 25.78 0.28
N ILE A 577 2.40 26.33 -0.37
CA ILE A 577 2.48 27.68 -0.93
C ILE A 577 2.69 28.73 0.17
N TYR A 578 1.98 28.61 1.29
CA TYR A 578 2.17 29.52 2.42
C TYR A 578 3.61 29.49 2.95
N GLU A 579 4.18 28.30 3.14
CA GLU A 579 5.54 28.15 3.69
C GLU A 579 6.62 28.75 2.76
N VAL A 580 6.51 28.55 1.44
CA VAL A 580 7.54 29.04 0.51
C VAL A 580 7.38 30.51 0.12
N SER A 581 6.14 31.07 0.22
CA SER A 581 5.83 32.42 -0.28
C SER A 581 5.31 33.40 0.77
N GLY A 582 4.86 32.91 1.94
CA GLY A 582 4.17 33.71 2.97
C GLY A 582 2.76 34.18 2.57
N ASN A 583 2.13 33.54 1.56
CA ASN A 583 0.83 33.96 1.03
C ASN A 583 -0.29 33.78 2.07
N LYS A 584 -0.79 34.87 2.62
CA LYS A 584 -1.80 34.86 3.69
C LYS A 584 -3.16 34.32 3.24
N LYS A 585 -3.55 34.49 1.97
CA LYS A 585 -4.79 33.91 1.45
C LYS A 585 -4.75 32.39 1.41
N ALA A 586 -3.59 31.82 1.06
CA ALA A 586 -3.41 30.36 1.11
C ALA A 586 -3.62 29.84 2.54
N LEU A 587 -3.04 30.48 3.54
CA LEU A 587 -3.23 30.10 4.94
C LEU A 587 -4.70 30.32 5.38
N GLU A 588 -5.36 31.38 4.94
CA GLU A 588 -6.77 31.64 5.26
C GLU A 588 -7.69 30.55 4.69
N ILE A 589 -7.50 30.14 3.42
CA ILE A 589 -8.25 29.02 2.83
C ILE A 589 -7.99 27.74 3.64
N ALA A 590 -6.71 27.43 3.91
CA ALA A 590 -6.33 26.23 4.64
C ALA A 590 -6.96 26.18 6.05
N THR A 591 -6.95 27.30 6.78
CA THR A 591 -7.56 27.37 8.12
C THR A 591 -9.08 27.23 8.07
N ASN A 592 -9.76 27.88 7.11
CA ASN A 592 -11.20 27.74 6.94
C ASN A 592 -11.63 26.33 6.56
N MET A 593 -10.86 25.64 5.68
CA MET A 593 -11.08 24.23 5.37
C MET A 593 -10.94 23.35 6.61
N SER A 594 -9.92 23.60 7.41
CA SER A 594 -9.64 22.82 8.62
C SER A 594 -10.70 23.03 9.69
N ASP A 595 -11.21 24.26 9.84
CA ASP A 595 -12.32 24.56 10.74
C ASP A 595 -13.60 23.84 10.30
N TRP A 596 -13.87 23.74 8.98
CA TRP A 596 -14.99 22.95 8.45
C TRP A 596 -14.85 21.45 8.80
N VAL A 597 -13.65 20.88 8.57
CA VAL A 597 -13.36 19.46 8.89
C VAL A 597 -13.51 19.20 10.38
N TYR A 598 -12.92 20.06 11.23
CA TYR A 598 -13.06 19.95 12.69
C TYR A 598 -14.53 19.96 13.12
N THR A 599 -15.32 20.92 12.61
CA THR A 599 -16.73 21.05 12.94
C THR A 599 -17.51 19.79 12.57
N ARG A 600 -17.23 19.18 11.40
CA ARG A 600 -17.88 17.92 11.01
C ARG A 600 -17.49 16.76 11.88
N LEU A 601 -16.16 16.47 11.96
CA LEU A 601 -15.66 15.23 12.56
C LEU A 601 -15.77 15.20 14.09
N SER A 602 -15.63 16.36 14.75
CA SER A 602 -15.69 16.43 16.22
C SER A 602 -17.05 16.07 16.83
N HIS A 603 -18.12 16.06 16.02
CA HIS A 603 -19.47 15.69 16.41
C HIS A 603 -19.82 14.22 16.11
N LEU A 604 -18.94 13.50 15.43
CA LEU A 604 -19.15 12.09 15.11
C LEU A 604 -18.70 11.20 16.27
N PRO A 605 -19.44 10.13 16.59
CA PRO A 605 -19.00 9.13 17.54
C PRO A 605 -17.67 8.48 17.11
N GLN A 606 -16.79 8.15 18.08
CA GLN A 606 -15.53 7.46 17.79
C GLN A 606 -15.70 6.18 16.97
N GLN A 607 -16.77 5.43 17.24
CA GLN A 607 -17.09 4.21 16.46
C GLN A 607 -17.35 4.51 14.98
N THR A 608 -18.02 5.63 14.68
CA THR A 608 -18.26 6.07 13.30
C THR A 608 -16.93 6.43 12.62
N LEU A 609 -16.06 7.19 13.29
CA LEU A 609 -14.73 7.54 12.76
C LEU A 609 -13.89 6.29 12.50
N THR A 610 -13.84 5.34 13.45
CA THR A 610 -13.12 4.08 13.29
C THR A 610 -13.61 3.31 12.07
N LYS A 611 -14.93 3.25 11.86
CA LYS A 611 -15.54 2.63 10.68
C LYS A 611 -15.17 3.35 9.39
N MET A 612 -15.26 4.68 9.37
CA MET A 612 -14.89 5.50 8.21
C MET A 612 -13.47 5.19 7.76
N TRP A 613 -12.49 5.29 8.66
CA TRP A 613 -11.07 5.15 8.31
C TRP A 613 -10.63 3.72 8.02
N SER A 614 -11.36 2.72 8.48
CA SER A 614 -11.12 1.31 8.14
C SER A 614 -11.87 0.84 6.90
N THR A 615 -12.68 1.69 6.26
CA THR A 615 -13.39 1.34 5.02
C THR A 615 -12.42 1.41 3.85
N TYR A 616 -12.34 0.32 3.09
CA TYR A 616 -11.44 0.18 1.95
C TYR A 616 -11.69 1.27 0.90
N ILE A 617 -10.64 1.95 0.44
CA ILE A 617 -10.63 3.08 -0.51
C ILE A 617 -11.54 4.25 -0.08
N ALA A 618 -12.81 4.01 0.22
CA ALA A 618 -13.74 5.07 0.61
C ALA A 618 -13.27 5.87 1.82
N GLY A 619 -12.63 5.20 2.77
CA GLY A 619 -12.05 5.78 3.98
C GLY A 619 -10.63 6.30 3.83
N GLU A 620 -10.08 6.29 2.62
CA GLU A 620 -8.76 6.87 2.35
C GLU A 620 -8.80 8.38 2.58
N PHE A 621 -7.92 8.87 3.43
CA PHE A 621 -7.82 10.29 3.73
C PHE A 621 -6.45 10.90 3.42
N GLY A 622 -5.58 10.13 2.75
CA GLY A 622 -4.21 10.56 2.49
C GLY A 622 -3.48 10.93 3.79
N GLY A 623 -2.80 12.05 3.82
CA GLY A 623 -2.14 12.61 5.00
C GLY A 623 -2.95 13.73 5.67
N MET A 624 -4.27 13.60 5.84
CA MET A 624 -5.07 14.61 6.55
C MET A 624 -4.56 14.83 7.97
N ASN A 625 -4.17 13.78 8.68
CA ASN A 625 -3.56 13.86 10.01
C ASN A 625 -2.21 14.61 9.96
N GLU A 626 -1.38 14.39 8.93
CA GLU A 626 -0.14 15.13 8.67
C GLU A 626 -0.43 16.63 8.49
N SER A 627 -1.31 16.99 7.54
CA SER A 627 -1.61 18.38 7.21
C SER A 627 -2.25 19.13 8.37
N MET A 628 -3.11 18.50 9.15
CA MET A 628 -3.74 19.09 10.33
C MET A 628 -2.72 19.31 11.46
N ALA A 629 -1.86 18.35 11.74
CA ALA A 629 -0.78 18.49 12.73
C ALA A 629 0.24 19.57 12.28
N HIS A 630 0.57 19.63 10.99
CA HIS A 630 1.41 20.67 10.42
C HIS A 630 0.77 22.07 10.56
N LEU A 631 -0.53 22.19 10.31
CA LEU A 631 -1.26 23.45 10.50
C LEU A 631 -1.33 23.87 11.97
N TYR A 632 -1.43 22.91 12.90
CA TYR A 632 -1.24 23.17 14.33
C TYR A 632 0.14 23.76 14.63
N ARG A 633 1.21 23.19 14.08
CA ARG A 633 2.58 23.69 14.23
C ARG A 633 2.75 25.13 13.73
N ILE A 634 2.08 25.49 12.61
CA ILE A 634 2.11 26.84 12.04
C ILE A 634 1.30 27.84 12.87
N THR A 635 0.13 27.44 13.40
CA THR A 635 -0.86 28.37 13.95
C THR A 635 -1.00 28.34 15.46
N GLY A 636 -0.58 27.25 16.12
CA GLY A 636 -0.78 27.00 17.54
C GLY A 636 -2.25 26.73 17.95
N LYS A 637 -3.17 26.54 17.00
CA LYS A 637 -4.59 26.31 17.29
C LYS A 637 -4.86 24.85 17.66
N GLU A 638 -5.19 24.60 18.91
CA GLU A 638 -5.46 23.26 19.48
C GLU A 638 -6.48 22.42 18.68
N ASN A 639 -7.48 23.08 18.07
CA ASN A 639 -8.48 22.35 17.27
C ASN A 639 -7.86 21.59 16.10
N TYR A 640 -6.74 22.05 15.54
CA TYR A 640 -6.08 21.35 14.43
C TYR A 640 -5.33 20.11 14.91
N LEU A 641 -4.72 20.14 16.11
CA LEU A 641 -4.17 18.94 16.73
C LEU A 641 -5.28 17.92 17.02
N LYS A 642 -6.38 18.38 17.63
CA LYS A 642 -7.55 17.51 17.87
C LYS A 642 -8.09 16.92 16.58
N THR A 643 -8.16 17.72 15.50
CA THR A 643 -8.62 17.23 14.19
C THR A 643 -7.68 16.17 13.64
N ALA A 644 -6.36 16.38 13.74
CA ALA A 644 -5.39 15.36 13.31
C ALA A 644 -5.63 14.01 14.01
N GLN A 645 -5.92 14.03 15.32
CA GLN A 645 -6.22 12.84 16.11
C GLN A 645 -7.57 12.19 15.76
N LEU A 646 -8.55 12.95 15.24
CA LEU A 646 -9.82 12.38 14.76
C LEU A 646 -9.64 11.48 13.52
N PHE A 647 -8.51 11.58 12.84
CA PHE A 647 -8.13 10.69 11.73
C PHE A 647 -7.36 9.43 12.18
N ASP A 648 -7.18 9.21 13.49
CA ASP A 648 -6.52 7.99 13.97
C ASP A 648 -7.27 6.75 13.50
N ASN A 649 -6.60 5.91 12.74
CA ASN A 649 -7.09 4.59 12.36
C ASN A 649 -6.92 3.62 13.53
N ILE A 650 -7.85 3.69 14.49
CA ILE A 650 -7.79 2.94 15.76
C ILE A 650 -7.51 1.46 15.52
N ARG A 651 -8.14 0.89 14.50
CA ARG A 651 -7.98 -0.54 14.20
C ARG A 651 -6.54 -0.89 13.78
N LEU A 652 -5.95 -0.11 12.90
CA LEU A 652 -4.58 -0.33 12.42
C LEU A 652 -3.54 0.06 13.47
N PHE A 653 -3.73 1.23 14.09
CA PHE A 653 -2.76 1.82 15.01
C PHE A 653 -2.71 1.07 16.33
N TYR A 654 -3.89 0.76 16.88
CA TYR A 654 -4.06 0.32 18.27
C TYR A 654 -4.75 -1.05 18.41
N GLY A 655 -5.30 -1.59 17.33
CA GLY A 655 -6.09 -2.82 17.33
C GLY A 655 -7.51 -2.62 17.85
N ASP A 656 -7.67 -1.89 18.92
CA ASP A 656 -8.94 -1.55 19.55
C ASP A 656 -8.86 -0.21 20.33
N ALA A 657 -9.98 0.23 20.88
CA ALA A 657 -10.06 1.47 21.65
C ALA A 657 -9.28 1.44 23.00
N ALA A 658 -8.89 0.27 23.49
CA ALA A 658 -8.06 0.10 24.68
C ALA A 658 -6.55 0.11 24.38
N HIS A 659 -6.16 0.29 23.12
CA HIS A 659 -4.77 0.27 22.62
C HIS A 659 -4.03 -1.04 22.98
N SER A 660 -4.75 -2.16 22.93
CA SER A 660 -4.25 -3.46 23.38
C SER A 660 -3.34 -4.17 22.38
N SER A 661 -3.36 -3.75 21.12
CA SER A 661 -2.76 -4.47 19.99
C SER A 661 -2.32 -3.47 18.91
N GLY A 662 -2.36 -3.86 17.62
CA GLY A 662 -2.07 -2.97 16.50
C GLY A 662 -0.59 -2.67 16.29
N LEU A 663 -0.32 -1.69 15.42
CA LEU A 663 1.06 -1.30 15.08
C LEU A 663 1.83 -0.77 16.30
N VAL A 664 1.17 -0.08 17.23
CA VAL A 664 1.78 0.40 18.46
C VAL A 664 2.41 -0.72 19.29
N LYS A 665 1.87 -1.93 19.20
CA LYS A 665 2.34 -3.16 19.85
C LYS A 665 3.13 -4.08 18.90
N ASN A 666 3.56 -3.56 17.77
CA ASN A 666 4.29 -4.31 16.73
C ASN A 666 3.50 -5.52 16.18
N VAL A 667 2.16 -5.48 16.20
CA VAL A 667 1.32 -6.50 15.57
C VAL A 667 1.15 -6.18 14.09
N ASP A 668 1.27 -7.19 13.22
CA ASP A 668 1.13 -7.04 11.77
C ASP A 668 -0.34 -7.15 11.34
N LEU A 669 -0.96 -6.01 11.11
CA LEU A 669 -2.31 -5.87 10.57
C LEU A 669 -2.33 -5.37 9.12
N LEU A 670 -1.18 -5.40 8.41
CA LEU A 670 -1.02 -4.81 7.07
C LEU A 670 -1.52 -5.73 5.95
N ARG A 671 -1.61 -7.03 6.18
CA ARG A 671 -1.89 -8.07 5.19
C ARG A 671 -3.12 -7.77 4.35
N GLY A 672 -2.94 -7.65 3.04
CA GLY A 672 -4.01 -7.35 2.09
C GLY A 672 -4.61 -5.95 2.21
N LEU A 673 -4.08 -5.06 3.05
CA LEU A 673 -4.50 -3.66 3.09
C LEU A 673 -3.94 -2.91 1.89
N HIS A 674 -4.70 -1.97 1.35
CA HIS A 674 -4.24 -1.08 0.30
C HIS A 674 -3.07 -0.22 0.80
N ALA A 675 -1.90 -0.34 0.16
CA ALA A 675 -0.67 0.25 0.68
C ALA A 675 -0.75 1.78 0.73
N ASN A 676 -1.13 2.41 -0.39
CA ASN A 676 -1.18 3.87 -0.47
C ASN A 676 -2.30 4.49 0.38
N GLN A 677 -3.38 3.75 0.70
CA GLN A 677 -4.37 4.21 1.67
C GLN A 677 -3.78 4.37 3.07
N HIS A 678 -2.80 3.52 3.45
CA HIS A 678 -2.34 3.41 4.83
C HIS A 678 -0.98 4.08 5.08
N ILE A 679 -0.06 4.08 4.11
CA ILE A 679 1.26 4.71 4.30
C ILE A 679 1.16 6.20 4.67
N PRO A 680 0.34 7.04 4.00
CA PRO A 680 0.21 8.44 4.37
C PRO A 680 -0.32 8.68 5.80
N GLN A 681 -1.16 7.78 6.31
CA GLN A 681 -1.63 7.82 7.71
C GLN A 681 -0.46 7.69 8.69
N ILE A 682 0.53 6.86 8.35
CA ILE A 682 1.73 6.65 9.14
C ILE A 682 2.69 7.84 9.03
N VAL A 683 2.80 8.46 7.85
CA VAL A 683 3.52 9.74 7.71
C VAL A 683 2.91 10.79 8.66
N GLY A 684 1.59 10.85 8.72
CA GLY A 684 0.89 11.74 9.65
C GLY A 684 1.13 11.42 11.12
N SER A 685 1.37 10.13 11.47
CA SER A 685 1.76 9.76 12.85
C SER A 685 3.10 10.40 13.23
N MET A 686 4.06 10.52 12.31
CA MET A 686 5.34 11.19 12.60
C MET A 686 5.16 12.69 12.85
N GLU A 687 4.31 13.40 12.08
CA GLU A 687 4.04 14.81 12.36
C GLU A 687 3.24 14.98 13.66
N LEU A 688 2.29 14.08 13.97
CA LEU A 688 1.61 14.04 15.28
C LEU A 688 2.61 13.83 16.42
N TYR A 689 3.57 12.92 16.28
CA TYR A 689 4.63 12.73 17.27
C TYR A 689 5.45 14.02 17.46
N ARG A 690 5.85 14.65 16.36
CA ARG A 690 6.63 15.90 16.36
C ARG A 690 5.98 17.02 17.13
N VAL A 691 4.64 17.16 17.07
CA VAL A 691 3.92 18.27 17.70
C VAL A 691 3.34 17.94 19.06
N SER A 692 3.06 16.66 19.37
CA SER A 692 2.42 16.24 20.63
C SER A 692 3.36 15.52 21.60
N ASN A 693 4.49 15.01 21.10
CA ASN A 693 5.42 14.15 21.84
C ASN A 693 4.78 12.89 22.44
N GLN A 694 3.64 12.43 21.87
CA GLN A 694 2.97 11.20 22.30
C GLN A 694 3.70 9.99 21.71
N SER A 695 4.34 9.19 22.54
CA SER A 695 5.24 8.09 22.17
C SER A 695 4.62 7.04 21.25
N ASP A 696 3.31 6.82 21.36
CA ASP A 696 2.59 5.83 20.56
C ASP A 696 2.70 6.11 19.07
N TYR A 697 2.64 7.38 18.64
CA TYR A 697 2.76 7.76 17.26
C TYR A 697 4.13 7.43 16.66
N PHE A 698 5.21 7.61 17.43
CA PHE A 698 6.54 7.18 17.02
C PHE A 698 6.61 5.64 16.87
N LYS A 699 6.11 4.91 17.88
CA LYS A 699 6.10 3.44 17.87
C LYS A 699 5.31 2.88 16.68
N ILE A 700 4.16 3.49 16.35
CA ILE A 700 3.36 3.13 15.17
C ILE A 700 4.19 3.26 13.91
N ALA A 701 4.84 4.41 13.71
CA ALA A 701 5.59 4.72 12.51
C ALA A 701 6.84 3.83 12.35
N ASP A 702 7.61 3.68 13.41
CA ASP A 702 8.84 2.90 13.44
C ASP A 702 8.57 1.39 13.26
N ASN A 703 7.57 0.85 13.95
CA ASN A 703 7.13 -0.53 13.76
C ASN A 703 6.61 -0.78 12.34
N PHE A 704 5.81 0.14 11.80
CA PHE A 704 5.31 0.05 10.42
C PHE A 704 6.47 -0.01 9.41
N TRP A 705 7.40 0.94 9.50
CA TRP A 705 8.52 1.03 8.57
C TRP A 705 9.34 -0.28 8.53
N HIS A 706 9.70 -0.80 9.71
CA HIS A 706 10.47 -2.04 9.81
C HIS A 706 9.70 -3.25 9.27
N LYS A 707 8.39 -3.35 9.54
CA LYS A 707 7.56 -4.42 8.97
C LYS A 707 7.51 -4.36 7.46
N VAL A 708 7.28 -3.18 6.91
CA VAL A 708 7.15 -3.00 5.46
C VAL A 708 8.46 -3.30 4.75
N VAL A 709 9.56 -2.72 5.21
CA VAL A 709 10.87 -2.91 4.58
C VAL A 709 11.37 -4.35 4.71
N ASN A 710 11.14 -5.01 5.85
CA ASN A 710 11.61 -6.38 6.07
C ASN A 710 10.74 -7.45 5.39
N ASN A 711 9.42 -7.23 5.22
CA ASN A 711 8.51 -8.31 4.87
C ASN A 711 7.68 -8.07 3.60
N TYR A 712 7.63 -6.84 3.07
CA TYR A 712 6.74 -6.46 1.95
C TYR A 712 7.47 -5.79 0.79
N MET A 713 8.76 -5.46 0.95
CA MET A 713 9.53 -4.69 -0.01
C MET A 713 10.04 -5.54 -1.17
N TYR A 714 9.85 -5.06 -2.40
CA TYR A 714 10.50 -5.56 -3.61
C TYR A 714 11.91 -4.95 -3.77
N SER A 715 12.75 -5.57 -4.58
CA SER A 715 14.16 -5.14 -4.76
C SER A 715 14.30 -3.70 -5.26
N ILE A 716 13.31 -3.15 -5.97
CA ILE A 716 13.31 -1.74 -6.39
C ILE A 716 13.02 -0.76 -5.25
N GLY A 717 12.50 -1.22 -4.11
CA GLY A 717 12.06 -0.39 -2.99
C GLY A 717 10.55 -0.19 -2.89
N GLY A 718 9.78 -0.59 -3.89
CA GLY A 718 8.32 -0.57 -3.85
C GLY A 718 7.76 -1.64 -2.90
N VAL A 719 6.55 -1.46 -2.41
CA VAL A 719 5.99 -2.26 -1.30
C VAL A 719 4.58 -2.81 -1.55
N ALA A 720 3.93 -2.39 -2.63
CA ALA A 720 2.58 -2.82 -3.00
C ALA A 720 2.59 -3.86 -4.10
N GLY A 721 1.74 -4.88 -3.98
CA GLY A 721 1.55 -5.90 -5.00
C GLY A 721 0.87 -7.13 -4.44
N ALA A 722 0.15 -7.82 -5.29
CA ALA A 722 -0.46 -9.09 -4.97
C ALA A 722 -0.52 -9.97 -6.23
N ARG A 723 -0.58 -11.29 -6.08
CA ARG A 723 -0.73 -12.21 -7.21
C ARG A 723 -2.04 -11.96 -7.96
N ASN A 724 -3.13 -11.73 -7.21
CA ASN A 724 -4.38 -11.32 -7.82
C ASN A 724 -4.28 -9.89 -8.35
N PRO A 725 -4.45 -9.65 -9.65
CA PRO A 725 -4.41 -8.30 -10.23
C PRO A 725 -5.38 -7.30 -9.57
N ALA A 726 -6.46 -7.81 -9.00
CA ALA A 726 -7.41 -7.00 -8.27
C ALA A 726 -6.82 -6.32 -7.02
N ASN A 727 -5.79 -6.89 -6.45
CA ASN A 727 -5.14 -6.42 -5.24
C ASN A 727 -3.71 -5.92 -5.53
N ALA A 728 -3.44 -5.46 -6.74
CA ALA A 728 -2.11 -5.00 -7.17
C ALA A 728 -1.56 -3.83 -6.33
N GLU A 729 -2.43 -3.06 -5.69
CA GLU A 729 -2.09 -1.92 -4.84
C GLU A 729 -2.06 -2.26 -3.34
N CYS A 730 -2.30 -3.53 -2.99
CA CYS A 730 -2.31 -3.97 -1.61
C CYS A 730 -0.96 -4.54 -1.17
N PHE A 731 -0.69 -4.51 0.12
CA PHE A 731 0.35 -5.36 0.70
C PHE A 731 0.00 -6.84 0.44
N ILE A 732 1.01 -7.67 0.21
CA ILE A 732 0.79 -9.10 0.00
C ILE A 732 0.03 -9.74 1.17
N ALA A 733 -0.74 -10.79 0.88
CA ALA A 733 -1.60 -11.45 1.86
C ALA A 733 -0.82 -12.14 3.01
N GLN A 734 0.45 -12.45 2.80
CA GLN A 734 1.33 -13.03 3.82
C GLN A 734 2.73 -12.39 3.76
N PRO A 735 3.24 -11.84 4.88
CA PRO A 735 4.56 -11.22 4.94
C PRO A 735 5.67 -12.20 4.58
N GLY A 736 6.69 -11.72 3.88
CA GLY A 736 7.85 -12.52 3.47
C GLY A 736 7.61 -13.49 2.32
N THR A 737 6.47 -13.42 1.61
CA THR A 737 6.10 -14.37 0.54
C THR A 737 5.87 -13.70 -0.80
N LEU A 738 6.81 -12.87 -1.24
CA LEU A 738 6.68 -12.13 -2.50
C LEU A 738 6.62 -13.04 -3.73
N TYR A 739 7.38 -14.13 -3.76
CA TYR A 739 7.37 -15.06 -4.88
C TYR A 739 5.99 -15.68 -5.07
N GLU A 740 5.41 -16.13 -3.97
CA GLU A 740 4.10 -16.76 -3.99
C GLU A 740 2.95 -15.77 -4.20
N ASN A 741 2.99 -14.63 -3.52
CA ASN A 741 1.85 -13.72 -3.41
C ASN A 741 2.03 -12.37 -4.09
N GLY A 742 3.22 -12.03 -4.60
CA GLY A 742 3.57 -10.67 -4.98
C GLY A 742 3.59 -10.34 -6.47
N PHE A 743 3.80 -11.31 -7.35
CA PHE A 743 3.99 -11.04 -8.79
C PHE A 743 2.69 -11.21 -9.57
N SER A 744 2.07 -10.11 -9.95
CA SER A 744 0.79 -10.02 -10.64
C SER A 744 0.96 -9.68 -12.13
N GLU A 745 0.00 -10.10 -12.96
CA GLU A 745 -0.08 -9.68 -14.39
C GLU A 745 -0.51 -8.22 -14.52
N GLY A 746 -1.30 -7.70 -13.59
CA GLY A 746 -1.78 -6.33 -13.57
C GLY A 746 -0.73 -5.29 -13.17
N GLY A 747 0.47 -5.73 -12.82
CA GLY A 747 1.53 -4.87 -12.29
C GLY A 747 1.56 -4.85 -10.77
N GLN A 748 2.56 -4.26 -10.22
CA GLN A 748 2.78 -4.04 -8.79
C GLN A 748 3.59 -2.76 -8.60
N ASN A 749 3.86 -2.40 -7.35
CA ASN A 749 4.62 -1.22 -6.98
C ASN A 749 3.98 0.07 -7.51
N GLU A 750 2.82 0.39 -6.95
CA GLU A 750 2.23 1.71 -7.12
C GLU A 750 3.22 2.79 -6.67
N THR A 751 3.57 3.70 -7.57
CA THR A 751 4.63 4.70 -7.31
C THR A 751 4.27 5.70 -6.21
N CYS A 752 2.96 5.92 -5.95
CA CYS A 752 2.52 6.71 -4.81
C CYS A 752 2.92 6.08 -3.46
N ALA A 753 2.86 4.75 -3.36
CA ALA A 753 3.25 4.04 -2.14
C ALA A 753 4.74 4.25 -1.85
N THR A 754 5.60 4.14 -2.86
CA THR A 754 7.04 4.42 -2.73
C THR A 754 7.32 5.87 -2.37
N TYR A 755 6.63 6.83 -3.00
CA TYR A 755 6.75 8.26 -2.65
C TYR A 755 6.45 8.51 -1.17
N ASN A 756 5.37 7.94 -0.64
CA ASN A 756 4.99 8.10 0.76
C ASN A 756 5.94 7.35 1.72
N MET A 757 6.50 6.22 1.31
CA MET A 757 7.54 5.54 2.08
C MET A 757 8.83 6.37 2.17
N LEU A 758 9.20 7.11 1.12
CA LEU A 758 10.34 8.04 1.16
C LEU A 758 10.07 9.21 2.11
N LYS A 759 8.85 9.76 2.15
CA LYS A 759 8.46 10.77 3.14
C LYS A 759 8.63 10.22 4.56
N LEU A 760 8.02 9.08 4.85
CA LEU A 760 8.11 8.43 6.17
C LEU A 760 9.57 8.18 6.59
N THR A 761 10.38 7.71 5.66
CA THR A 761 11.81 7.43 5.91
C THR A 761 12.58 8.69 6.27
N GLY A 762 12.35 9.78 5.53
CA GLY A 762 12.95 11.09 5.81
C GLY A 762 12.53 11.64 7.19
N ASP A 763 11.25 11.49 7.54
CA ASP A 763 10.73 11.94 8.84
C ASP A 763 11.28 11.12 10.01
N LEU A 764 11.34 9.79 9.89
CA LEU A 764 11.99 8.94 10.90
C LEU A 764 13.46 9.31 11.11
N PHE A 765 14.18 9.66 10.03
CA PHE A 765 15.59 10.04 10.10
C PHE A 765 15.83 11.32 10.91
N LEU A 766 14.84 12.20 11.04
CA LEU A 766 14.95 13.39 11.90
C LEU A 766 15.12 13.03 13.39
N PHE A 767 14.61 11.87 13.79
CA PHE A 767 14.62 11.39 15.17
C PHE A 767 15.71 10.34 15.39
N GLU A 768 15.87 9.39 14.46
CA GLU A 768 16.86 8.32 14.53
C GLU A 768 17.81 8.37 13.33
N GLN A 769 19.08 8.61 13.58
CA GLN A 769 20.12 8.74 12.55
C GLN A 769 20.69 7.36 12.18
N LYS A 770 19.79 6.41 11.84
CA LYS A 770 20.19 5.06 11.42
C LYS A 770 20.46 5.03 9.91
N ALA A 771 21.59 4.46 9.50
CA ALA A 771 21.97 4.39 8.09
C ALA A 771 21.00 3.52 7.26
N GLU A 772 20.37 2.50 7.87
CA GLU A 772 19.39 1.64 7.21
C GLU A 772 18.19 2.42 6.62
N LEU A 773 17.79 3.52 7.26
CA LEU A 773 16.74 4.40 6.74
C LEU A 773 17.18 5.00 5.39
N MET A 774 18.41 5.52 5.32
CA MET A 774 18.93 6.13 4.11
C MET A 774 19.40 5.10 3.07
N ASP A 775 19.71 3.88 3.46
CA ASP A 775 19.93 2.76 2.52
C ASP A 775 18.63 2.39 1.79
N TYR A 776 17.50 2.33 2.50
CA TYR A 776 16.18 2.20 1.88
C TYR A 776 15.85 3.40 0.98
N TYR A 777 16.09 4.62 1.47
CA TYR A 777 15.83 5.84 0.71
C TYR A 777 16.60 5.85 -0.63
N GLU A 778 17.88 5.55 -0.60
CA GLU A 778 18.74 5.45 -1.79
C GLU A 778 18.22 4.38 -2.75
N ARG A 779 17.91 3.19 -2.25
CA ARG A 779 17.38 2.07 -3.04
C ARG A 779 16.11 2.48 -3.80
N ALA A 780 15.11 2.99 -3.08
CA ALA A 780 13.82 3.35 -3.65
C ALA A 780 13.92 4.57 -4.59
N LEU A 781 14.74 5.56 -4.24
CA LEU A 781 14.94 6.74 -5.08
C LEU A 781 15.54 6.38 -6.44
N TYR A 782 16.64 5.60 -6.47
CA TYR A 782 17.30 5.22 -7.72
C TYR A 782 16.49 4.19 -8.51
N ASN A 783 15.97 3.15 -7.85
CA ASN A 783 15.49 1.97 -8.56
C ASN A 783 13.96 1.94 -8.75
N ASP A 784 13.22 2.86 -8.12
CA ASP A 784 11.76 3.02 -8.30
C ASP A 784 11.43 4.43 -8.82
N ILE A 785 11.67 5.48 -8.04
CA ILE A 785 11.25 6.85 -8.38
C ILE A 785 11.89 7.34 -9.68
N LEU A 786 13.21 7.24 -9.84
CA LEU A 786 13.85 7.61 -11.11
C LEU A 786 13.44 6.69 -12.26
N ALA A 787 13.20 5.41 -11.97
CA ALA A 787 12.79 4.42 -12.95
C ALA A 787 11.35 4.59 -13.44
N SER A 788 10.52 5.30 -12.69
CA SER A 788 9.11 5.52 -13.03
C SER A 788 8.87 6.55 -14.12
N VAL A 789 9.87 7.36 -14.50
CA VAL A 789 9.74 8.47 -15.45
C VAL A 789 10.14 8.04 -16.86
N ALA A 790 9.36 8.45 -17.86
CA ALA A 790 9.63 8.18 -19.27
C ALA A 790 10.96 8.82 -19.73
N LYS A 791 11.52 8.27 -20.84
CA LYS A 791 12.83 8.66 -21.32
C LYS A 791 12.93 10.13 -21.69
N ASP A 792 12.00 10.64 -22.49
CA ASP A 792 12.14 11.94 -23.16
C ASP A 792 11.08 12.98 -22.73
N ASN A 793 10.14 12.61 -21.84
CA ASN A 793 9.02 13.46 -21.44
C ASN A 793 8.62 13.17 -19.97
N PRO A 794 7.70 13.94 -19.36
CA PRO A 794 7.27 13.73 -17.96
C PRO A 794 6.24 12.62 -17.76
N GLY A 795 5.94 11.79 -18.77
CA GLY A 795 5.13 10.61 -18.57
C GLY A 795 5.71 9.72 -17.46
N ASN A 796 4.85 9.18 -16.62
CA ASN A 796 5.28 8.36 -15.51
C ASN A 796 4.44 7.08 -15.40
N THR A 797 4.99 6.06 -14.75
CA THR A 797 4.27 4.83 -14.49
C THR A 797 3.28 4.99 -13.34
N TYR A 798 2.15 4.31 -13.45
CA TYR A 798 1.27 4.07 -12.30
C TYR A 798 1.82 2.88 -11.50
N HIS A 799 1.90 1.70 -12.13
CA HIS A 799 2.56 0.52 -11.61
C HIS A 799 3.86 0.21 -12.34
N ILE A 800 4.79 -0.39 -11.63
CA ILE A 800 6.01 -0.95 -12.20
C ILE A 800 5.91 -2.47 -12.13
N SER A 801 5.67 -3.13 -13.27
CA SER A 801 5.64 -4.58 -13.33
C SER A 801 7.05 -5.17 -13.22
N LEU A 802 7.20 -6.19 -12.36
CA LEU A 802 8.45 -6.89 -12.11
C LEU A 802 8.43 -8.36 -12.56
N ARG A 803 7.38 -8.77 -13.30
CA ARG A 803 7.35 -10.08 -13.94
C ARG A 803 8.40 -10.16 -15.05
N PRO A 804 8.89 -11.37 -15.37
CA PRO A 804 9.91 -11.53 -16.41
C PRO A 804 9.44 -11.00 -17.76
N GLY A 805 10.30 -10.28 -18.46
CA GLY A 805 10.00 -9.74 -19.80
C GLY A 805 8.89 -8.68 -19.83
N SER A 806 8.55 -8.09 -18.70
CA SER A 806 7.57 -7.00 -18.64
C SER A 806 8.13 -5.68 -19.19
N ALA A 807 7.25 -4.71 -19.45
CA ALA A 807 7.62 -3.37 -19.88
C ALA A 807 6.89 -2.33 -19.02
N LYS A 808 7.52 -1.17 -18.82
CA LYS A 808 6.90 -0.03 -18.14
C LYS A 808 5.83 0.59 -19.02
N GLN A 809 4.70 0.95 -18.43
CA GLN A 809 3.63 1.69 -19.09
C GLN A 809 3.66 3.13 -18.57
N PHE A 810 3.87 4.10 -19.45
CA PHE A 810 3.95 5.50 -19.10
C PHE A 810 2.65 6.23 -19.42
N SER A 811 2.27 7.21 -18.56
CA SER A 811 1.15 8.12 -18.80
C SER A 811 1.41 9.07 -19.96
N ASN A 812 0.40 9.90 -20.29
CA ASN A 812 0.55 10.95 -21.30
C ASN A 812 1.65 11.96 -20.92
N ASP A 813 2.26 12.57 -21.90
CA ASP A 813 3.39 13.48 -21.79
C ASP A 813 2.98 14.96 -21.53
N ASP A 814 1.70 15.27 -21.68
CA ASP A 814 1.12 16.61 -21.58
C ASP A 814 0.32 16.85 -20.27
N MET A 815 0.43 15.94 -19.31
CA MET A 815 -0.33 15.94 -18.06
C MET A 815 -1.85 15.79 -18.21
N THR A 816 -2.34 15.37 -19.37
CA THR A 816 -3.71 14.88 -19.50
C THR A 816 -3.85 13.44 -19.02
N GLY A 817 -5.08 13.02 -18.72
CA GLY A 817 -5.32 11.69 -18.17
C GLY A 817 -4.80 11.52 -16.73
N PHE A 818 -5.00 12.52 -15.90
CA PHE A 818 -4.39 12.63 -14.56
C PHE A 818 -4.92 11.59 -13.56
N THR A 819 -4.01 10.84 -12.97
CA THR A 819 -4.23 9.90 -11.87
C THR A 819 -3.46 10.33 -10.62
N CYS A 820 -3.58 9.62 -9.50
CA CYS A 820 -2.82 9.93 -8.28
C CYS A 820 -1.32 9.89 -8.51
N CYS A 821 -0.82 8.90 -9.27
CA CYS A 821 0.61 8.75 -9.54
C CYS A 821 1.19 9.84 -10.44
N ASN A 822 0.38 10.49 -11.28
CA ASN A 822 0.81 11.72 -11.97
C ASN A 822 1.09 12.83 -10.95
N GLY A 823 0.23 12.95 -9.93
CA GLY A 823 0.41 13.93 -8.85
C GLY A 823 1.68 13.69 -8.03
N THR A 824 1.89 12.46 -7.58
CA THR A 824 3.11 12.13 -6.82
C THR A 824 4.38 12.21 -7.66
N ALA A 825 4.31 11.96 -8.98
CA ALA A 825 5.44 12.17 -9.88
C ALA A 825 5.81 13.65 -10.02
N LEU A 826 4.83 14.57 -10.05
CA LEU A 826 5.07 16.01 -9.99
C LEU A 826 5.85 16.37 -8.71
N GLU A 827 5.35 15.95 -7.55
CA GLU A 827 5.96 16.26 -6.26
C GLU A 827 7.33 15.60 -6.09
N SER A 828 7.52 14.35 -6.51
CA SER A 828 8.82 13.67 -6.46
C SER A 828 9.85 14.40 -7.30
N SER A 829 9.50 14.75 -8.54
CA SER A 829 10.44 15.31 -9.52
C SER A 829 10.80 16.77 -9.22
N THR A 830 9.96 17.51 -8.51
CA THR A 830 10.26 18.91 -8.14
C THR A 830 11.08 19.04 -6.85
N LYS A 831 11.34 17.95 -6.13
CA LYS A 831 12.13 17.94 -4.89
C LYS A 831 13.20 16.84 -4.83
N LEU A 832 13.76 16.42 -5.97
CA LEU A 832 14.79 15.35 -6.03
C LEU A 832 16.05 15.65 -5.22
N GLN A 833 16.34 16.90 -4.89
CA GLN A 833 17.43 17.32 -4.01
C GLN A 833 17.11 17.12 -2.52
N ASN A 834 15.89 16.75 -2.16
CA ASN A 834 15.53 16.51 -0.78
C ASN A 834 16.32 15.32 -0.19
N SER A 835 16.57 15.35 1.11
CA SER A 835 17.26 14.27 1.86
C SER A 835 18.72 14.00 1.47
N ILE A 836 19.35 14.79 0.57
CA ILE A 836 20.80 14.72 0.33
C ILE A 836 21.55 15.08 1.61
N TYR A 837 21.11 16.16 2.27
CA TYR A 837 21.74 16.71 3.46
C TYR A 837 20.73 16.97 4.59
N PHE A 838 21.19 16.75 5.82
CA PHE A 838 20.47 17.17 7.03
C PHE A 838 21.44 17.91 7.98
N LYS A 839 20.91 18.71 8.86
CA LYS A 839 21.65 19.40 9.91
C LYS A 839 21.00 19.17 11.27
N ASP A 840 21.78 19.27 12.34
CA ASP A 840 21.19 19.27 13.69
C ASP A 840 20.48 20.59 14.02
N GLN A 841 19.69 20.59 15.08
CA GLN A 841 18.89 21.75 15.48
C GLN A 841 19.75 23.00 15.78
N ASN A 842 21.00 22.82 16.17
CA ASN A 842 21.93 23.89 16.55
C ASN A 842 22.89 24.28 15.42
N ASN A 843 22.76 23.71 14.22
CA ASN A 843 23.67 23.93 13.10
C ASN A 843 25.15 23.60 13.43
N GLN A 844 25.42 22.59 14.28
CA GLN A 844 26.74 22.12 14.64
C GLN A 844 27.18 20.85 13.91
N SER A 845 26.24 20.18 13.25
CA SER A 845 26.47 18.93 12.53
C SER A 845 25.84 18.95 11.16
N LEU A 846 26.52 18.35 10.19
CA LEU A 846 26.06 18.12 8.82
C LEU A 846 26.07 16.62 8.54
N TYR A 847 24.94 16.09 8.08
CA TYR A 847 24.79 14.72 7.60
C TYR A 847 24.74 14.71 6.07
N VAL A 848 25.59 13.89 5.45
CA VAL A 848 25.63 13.63 4.01
C VAL A 848 25.11 12.22 3.76
N ASN A 849 23.94 12.11 3.16
CA ASN A 849 23.21 10.84 3.03
C ASN A 849 23.26 10.25 1.62
N LEU A 850 23.13 11.10 0.60
CA LEU A 850 23.05 10.67 -0.79
C LEU A 850 24.21 11.28 -1.59
N PHE A 851 24.88 10.44 -2.37
CA PHE A 851 26.03 10.85 -3.16
C PHE A 851 25.59 11.36 -4.55
N ILE A 852 24.87 12.50 -4.55
CA ILE A 852 24.29 13.13 -5.74
C ILE A 852 25.03 14.45 -5.98
N PRO A 853 25.53 14.73 -7.20
CA PRO A 853 26.22 16.00 -7.51
C PRO A 853 25.34 17.19 -7.14
N SER A 854 25.81 18.03 -6.23
CA SER A 854 25.00 19.12 -5.68
C SER A 854 25.84 20.20 -4.99
N VAL A 855 25.18 21.32 -4.76
CA VAL A 855 25.71 22.40 -3.93
C VAL A 855 24.76 22.66 -2.79
N LEU A 856 25.23 22.56 -1.58
CA LEU A 856 24.55 23.02 -0.38
C LEU A 856 25.00 24.42 -0.01
N ASN A 857 24.07 25.37 0.10
CA ASN A 857 24.25 26.67 0.69
C ASN A 857 23.78 26.67 2.15
N TRP A 858 24.68 26.40 3.08
CA TRP A 858 24.38 26.43 4.51
C TRP A 858 24.44 27.87 5.02
N SER A 859 23.40 28.64 4.71
CA SER A 859 23.33 30.10 4.94
C SER A 859 23.53 30.49 6.40
N GLU A 860 23.03 29.70 7.35
CA GLU A 860 23.12 29.96 8.79
C GLU A 860 24.56 29.93 9.30
N ARG A 861 25.44 29.24 8.60
CA ARG A 861 26.88 29.18 8.90
C ARG A 861 27.75 29.94 7.92
N LYS A 862 27.19 30.48 6.84
CA LYS A 862 27.93 31.09 5.72
C LYS A 862 28.93 30.10 5.11
N ILE A 863 28.55 28.83 5.04
CA ILE A 863 29.36 27.75 4.46
C ILE A 863 28.65 27.24 3.22
N LYS A 864 29.41 26.97 2.17
CA LYS A 864 28.94 26.29 0.96
C LYS A 864 29.66 24.96 0.86
N ILE A 865 28.92 23.87 0.67
CA ILE A 865 29.46 22.53 0.42
C ILE A 865 29.18 22.16 -1.03
N GLU A 866 30.23 21.82 -1.77
CA GLU A 866 30.08 21.31 -3.12
C GLU A 866 30.38 19.82 -3.16
N GLN A 867 29.41 19.03 -3.55
CA GLN A 867 29.55 17.59 -3.77
C GLN A 867 29.77 17.33 -5.26
N THR A 868 30.96 16.86 -5.61
CA THR A 868 31.38 16.53 -6.97
C THR A 868 31.53 15.02 -7.08
N THR A 869 30.82 14.40 -8.01
CA THR A 869 30.82 12.95 -8.21
C THR A 869 30.23 12.59 -9.57
N SER A 870 30.60 11.44 -10.11
CA SER A 870 29.87 10.77 -11.21
C SER A 870 29.11 9.54 -10.71
N TYR A 871 28.82 9.47 -9.40
CA TYR A 871 28.00 8.42 -8.81
C TYR A 871 26.61 8.35 -9.50
N PRO A 872 26.13 7.18 -9.86
CA PRO A 872 26.60 5.83 -9.54
C PRO A 872 27.51 5.20 -10.62
N LYS A 873 28.05 5.97 -11.58
CA LYS A 873 29.01 5.48 -12.59
C LYS A 873 30.43 5.37 -12.01
N SER A 874 30.70 6.07 -10.94
CA SER A 874 31.98 6.07 -10.20
C SER A 874 31.72 5.80 -8.72
N ASP A 875 32.64 5.10 -8.07
CA ASP A 875 32.68 4.82 -6.64
C ASP A 875 33.30 5.95 -5.82
N GLN A 876 33.55 7.11 -6.43
CA GLN A 876 34.21 8.25 -5.82
C GLN A 876 33.30 9.46 -5.68
N THR A 877 33.43 10.14 -4.55
CA THR A 877 32.72 11.41 -4.26
C THR A 877 33.65 12.34 -3.52
N SER A 878 33.66 13.60 -3.89
CA SER A 878 34.42 14.63 -3.23
C SER A 878 33.53 15.73 -2.67
N LEU A 879 33.77 16.12 -1.42
CA LEU A 879 33.09 17.24 -0.75
C LEU A 879 34.10 18.37 -0.57
N THR A 880 33.88 19.53 -1.22
CA THR A 880 34.66 20.73 -1.03
C THR A 880 33.95 21.70 -0.10
N ILE A 881 34.60 22.08 1.00
CA ILE A 881 34.04 22.99 2.01
C ILE A 881 34.54 24.41 1.68
N ASN A 882 33.61 25.30 1.34
CA ASN A 882 33.89 26.72 1.08
C ASN A 882 33.31 27.57 2.23
N GLY A 883 34.16 28.02 3.11
CA GLY A 883 33.89 28.74 4.34
C GLY A 883 34.66 28.16 5.51
N ASN A 884 34.62 28.85 6.65
CA ASN A 884 35.40 28.47 7.83
C ASN A 884 34.49 28.20 9.01
N GLY A 885 34.85 27.21 9.83
CA GLY A 885 34.17 26.97 11.09
C GLY A 885 34.25 25.54 11.59
N GLN A 886 34.03 25.38 12.87
CA GLN A 886 34.02 24.07 13.51
C GLN A 886 32.63 23.46 13.36
N PHE A 887 32.56 22.24 12.81
CA PHE A 887 31.36 21.42 12.81
C PHE A 887 31.69 19.94 12.61
N ASP A 888 30.78 19.09 13.00
CA ASP A 888 30.86 17.65 12.81
C ASP A 888 30.25 17.27 11.44
N LEU A 889 31.01 16.59 10.61
CA LEU A 889 30.58 16.02 9.36
C LEU A 889 30.29 14.52 9.57
N TYR A 890 29.03 14.12 9.35
CA TYR A 890 28.59 12.74 9.36
C TYR A 890 28.37 12.29 7.92
N VAL A 891 29.12 11.29 7.48
CA VAL A 891 29.00 10.71 6.14
C VAL A 891 28.42 9.30 6.25
N ARG A 892 27.36 9.02 5.52
CA ARG A 892 26.79 7.67 5.47
C ARG A 892 27.76 6.68 4.83
N ILE A 893 27.93 5.53 5.46
CA ILE A 893 28.60 4.37 4.90
C ILE A 893 27.52 3.40 4.49
N PRO A 894 27.19 3.26 3.18
CA PRO A 894 26.11 2.40 2.74
C PRO A 894 26.29 0.94 3.19
N GLY A 895 25.19 0.24 3.48
CA GLY A 895 25.23 -1.16 3.88
C GLY A 895 25.83 -2.09 2.82
N TRP A 896 25.70 -1.75 1.54
CA TRP A 896 26.28 -2.51 0.42
C TRP A 896 27.80 -2.29 0.26
N ALA A 897 28.42 -1.28 0.91
CA ALA A 897 29.85 -0.94 0.77
C ALA A 897 30.75 -1.89 1.57
N THR A 898 30.63 -3.19 1.35
CA THR A 898 31.34 -4.24 2.13
C THR A 898 32.80 -4.47 1.72
N LYS A 899 33.25 -3.89 0.59
CA LYS A 899 34.65 -3.91 0.17
C LYS A 899 35.48 -2.77 0.74
N GLY A 900 34.93 -1.98 1.65
CA GLY A 900 35.61 -0.89 2.34
C GLY A 900 35.04 0.47 2.01
N PHE A 901 35.39 1.43 2.84
CA PHE A 901 35.05 2.83 2.71
C PHE A 901 36.31 3.64 3.09
N PHE A 902 36.84 4.37 2.14
CA PHE A 902 38.12 5.05 2.30
C PHE A 902 37.90 6.56 2.26
N VAL A 903 38.59 7.29 3.14
CA VAL A 903 38.49 8.74 3.26
C VAL A 903 39.87 9.37 3.18
N LYS A 904 40.02 10.39 2.33
CA LYS A 904 41.15 11.31 2.34
C LYS A 904 40.66 12.69 2.73
N ILE A 905 41.45 13.41 3.51
CA ILE A 905 41.23 14.83 3.79
C ILE A 905 42.43 15.60 3.28
N ASN A 906 42.20 16.51 2.34
CA ASN A 906 43.28 17.26 1.66
C ASN A 906 44.38 16.33 1.10
N GLY A 907 43.97 15.24 0.45
CA GLY A 907 44.84 14.23 -0.14
C GLY A 907 45.44 13.22 0.86
N GLN A 908 45.32 13.42 2.16
CA GLN A 908 45.87 12.55 3.19
C GLN A 908 44.87 11.48 3.63
N GLN A 909 45.26 10.20 3.46
CA GLN A 909 44.48 9.04 3.87
C GLN A 909 44.19 9.07 5.39
N GLN A 910 42.92 8.92 5.77
CA GLN A 910 42.53 8.86 7.16
C GLN A 910 42.46 7.40 7.64
N LYS A 911 42.98 7.13 8.84
CA LYS A 911 42.77 5.84 9.53
C LYS A 911 41.48 5.92 10.31
N LEU A 912 40.40 5.42 9.74
CA LEU A 912 39.06 5.48 10.31
C LEU A 912 38.48 4.05 10.39
N ASN A 913 37.66 3.81 11.42
CA ASN A 913 36.89 2.57 11.51
C ASN A 913 35.57 2.77 10.74
N ALA A 914 35.58 2.40 9.47
CA ALA A 914 34.41 2.54 8.60
C ALA A 914 33.64 1.20 8.56
N VAL A 915 32.45 1.16 9.18
CA VAL A 915 31.59 0.00 9.24
C VAL A 915 30.40 0.20 8.28
N PRO A 916 30.16 -0.70 7.31
CA PRO A 916 28.97 -0.63 6.46
C PRO A 916 27.66 -0.54 7.26
N GLY A 917 26.71 0.24 6.78
CA GLY A 917 25.42 0.46 7.46
C GLY A 917 25.51 1.39 8.69
N THR A 918 26.53 2.28 8.74
CA THR A 918 26.72 3.26 9.83
C THR A 918 27.03 4.66 9.30
N TYR A 919 27.24 5.59 10.21
CA TYR A 919 27.76 6.93 9.90
C TYR A 919 29.19 7.10 10.38
N LEU A 920 30.02 7.64 9.52
CA LEU A 920 31.37 8.09 9.85
C LEU A 920 31.33 9.52 10.32
N LYS A 921 31.77 9.78 11.56
CA LYS A 921 31.90 11.12 12.11
C LYS A 921 33.30 11.69 11.88
N ILE A 922 33.42 12.91 11.34
CA ILE A 922 34.62 13.69 11.18
C ILE A 922 34.46 15.03 11.88
N SER A 923 35.09 15.18 13.04
CA SER A 923 35.09 16.44 13.81
C SER A 923 36.32 17.29 13.45
N ARG A 924 36.11 18.52 12.96
CA ARG A 924 37.19 19.35 12.48
C ARG A 924 36.84 20.85 12.54
N ASN A 925 37.87 21.68 12.70
CA ASN A 925 37.80 23.10 12.39
C ASN A 925 38.12 23.28 10.91
N TRP A 926 37.08 23.36 10.09
CA TRP A 926 37.14 23.38 8.63
C TRP A 926 37.68 24.74 8.14
N LYS A 927 38.46 24.70 7.08
CA LYS A 927 38.97 25.89 6.37
C LYS A 927 38.40 25.88 4.96
N SER A 928 38.20 27.07 4.41
CA SER A 928 37.79 27.23 3.00
C SER A 928 38.78 26.56 2.05
N GLY A 929 38.25 25.67 1.19
CA GLY A 929 39.07 24.83 0.29
C GLY A 929 39.40 23.45 0.86
N ASP A 930 39.04 23.15 2.12
CA ASP A 930 39.20 21.77 2.63
C ASP A 930 38.38 20.79 1.77
N GLN A 931 38.99 19.65 1.44
CA GLN A 931 38.40 18.61 0.59
C GLN A 931 38.36 17.28 1.32
N VAL A 932 37.19 16.60 1.23
CA VAL A 932 37.01 15.26 1.74
C VAL A 932 36.68 14.35 0.56
N ASP A 933 37.61 13.46 0.23
CA ASP A 933 37.46 12.47 -0.84
C ASP A 933 37.05 11.14 -0.25
N LEU A 934 35.94 10.61 -0.75
CA LEU A 934 35.33 9.34 -0.35
C LEU A 934 35.49 8.34 -1.48
N THR A 935 35.88 7.10 -1.15
CA THR A 935 35.91 5.98 -2.11
C THR A 935 35.20 4.79 -1.48
N MET A 936 34.20 4.27 -2.18
CA MET A 936 33.40 3.13 -1.75
C MET A 936 33.31 2.09 -2.88
N PRO A 937 34.29 1.18 -3.00
CA PRO A 937 34.44 0.26 -4.12
C PRO A 937 33.15 -0.52 -4.41
N PHE A 938 32.62 -0.39 -5.61
CA PHE A 938 31.42 -1.09 -6.03
C PHE A 938 31.70 -2.56 -6.26
N GLN A 939 30.68 -3.38 -5.99
CA GLN A 939 30.69 -4.81 -6.26
C GLN A 939 29.31 -5.27 -6.72
N PHE A 940 29.28 -6.40 -7.42
CA PHE A 940 28.04 -7.10 -7.68
C PHE A 940 27.55 -7.79 -6.42
N HIS A 941 26.24 -7.72 -6.17
CA HIS A 941 25.60 -8.49 -5.11
C HIS A 941 24.17 -8.86 -5.53
N LEU A 942 23.64 -9.88 -4.89
CA LEU A 942 22.30 -10.41 -5.13
C LEU A 942 21.36 -10.03 -4.00
N ASP A 943 20.11 -9.72 -4.36
CA ASP A 943 19.01 -9.51 -3.41
C ASP A 943 17.93 -10.55 -3.69
N PRO A 944 17.93 -11.70 -2.97
CA PRO A 944 16.99 -12.78 -3.18
C PRO A 944 15.60 -12.45 -2.61
N VAL A 945 14.57 -13.02 -3.22
CA VAL A 945 13.22 -13.05 -2.63
C VAL A 945 13.22 -13.97 -1.41
N MET A 946 12.54 -13.60 -0.34
CA MET A 946 12.62 -14.34 0.92
C MET A 946 12.14 -15.79 0.79
N ASP A 947 11.00 -15.99 0.14
CA ASP A 947 10.33 -17.29 0.02
C ASP A 947 10.83 -18.15 -1.16
N GLN A 948 11.67 -17.60 -2.06
CA GLN A 948 12.25 -18.30 -3.21
C GLN A 948 13.64 -17.74 -3.50
N GLN A 949 14.66 -18.21 -2.82
CA GLN A 949 15.94 -17.51 -2.76
C GLN A 949 16.82 -17.60 -4.01
N ASN A 950 16.59 -18.57 -4.91
CA ASN A 950 17.21 -18.56 -6.25
C ASN A 950 16.63 -17.49 -7.17
N ILE A 951 15.44 -16.95 -6.85
CA ILE A 951 14.88 -15.80 -7.54
C ILE A 951 15.42 -14.54 -6.90
N ALA A 952 16.35 -13.88 -7.58
CA ALA A 952 17.09 -12.77 -7.03
C ALA A 952 17.31 -11.63 -8.04
N SER A 953 17.43 -10.42 -7.55
CA SER A 953 17.83 -9.26 -8.35
C SER A 953 19.34 -9.05 -8.24
N LEU A 954 19.95 -8.58 -9.33
CA LEU A 954 21.37 -8.27 -9.42
C LEU A 954 21.60 -6.78 -9.25
N PHE A 955 22.51 -6.44 -8.34
CA PHE A 955 22.93 -5.06 -8.09
C PHE A 955 24.42 -4.86 -8.40
N TYR A 956 24.77 -3.64 -8.79
CA TYR A 956 26.15 -3.14 -8.80
C TYR A 956 26.24 -1.86 -7.97
N GLY A 957 26.88 -1.95 -6.81
CA GLY A 957 26.76 -0.88 -5.80
C GLY A 957 25.29 -0.64 -5.44
N PRO A 958 24.76 0.59 -5.50
CA PRO A 958 23.37 0.91 -5.16
C PRO A 958 22.36 0.58 -6.27
N ILE A 959 22.84 0.24 -7.48
CA ILE A 959 22.03 0.21 -8.69
C ILE A 959 21.58 -1.20 -9.04
N LEU A 960 20.27 -1.35 -9.17
CA LEU A 960 19.65 -2.55 -9.68
C LEU A 960 19.84 -2.63 -11.20
N LEU A 961 20.35 -3.76 -11.65
CA LEU A 961 20.59 -4.06 -13.06
C LEU A 961 19.47 -4.95 -13.61
N ALA A 962 18.83 -4.50 -14.68
CA ALA A 962 17.77 -5.25 -15.34
C ALA A 962 18.27 -5.85 -16.67
N ALA A 963 18.00 -7.15 -16.86
CA ALA A 963 18.23 -7.80 -18.14
C ALA A 963 17.33 -7.17 -19.21
N GLN A 964 17.89 -6.82 -20.38
CA GLN A 964 17.12 -6.30 -21.50
C GLN A 964 16.56 -7.46 -22.32
N GLU A 965 15.22 -7.52 -22.45
CA GLU A 965 14.53 -8.62 -23.09
C GLU A 965 14.06 -8.23 -24.51
N PRO A 966 14.29 -9.09 -25.51
CA PRO A 966 13.79 -8.82 -26.87
C PRO A 966 12.28 -9.03 -26.99
N GLU A 967 11.68 -9.86 -26.12
CA GLU A 967 10.27 -10.24 -26.15
C GLU A 967 9.71 -10.50 -24.76
N ALA A 968 8.40 -10.66 -24.64
CA ALA A 968 7.74 -11.04 -23.38
C ALA A 968 8.18 -12.45 -22.96
N ARG A 969 8.34 -12.66 -21.65
CA ARG A 969 8.71 -13.96 -21.07
C ARG A 969 7.64 -14.44 -20.09
N LYS A 970 7.49 -15.75 -20.02
CA LYS A 970 6.68 -16.40 -18.98
C LYS A 970 7.54 -16.85 -17.81
N GLU A 971 8.73 -17.36 -18.12
CA GLU A 971 9.65 -17.93 -17.12
C GLU A 971 10.72 -16.91 -16.73
N TRP A 972 11.20 -17.01 -15.49
CA TRP A 972 12.32 -16.24 -15.01
C TRP A 972 13.55 -16.47 -15.87
N ARG A 973 14.34 -15.43 -16.12
CA ARG A 973 15.59 -15.57 -16.87
C ARG A 973 16.63 -16.31 -16.03
N ASN A 974 17.05 -17.49 -16.51
CA ASN A 974 18.14 -18.20 -15.91
C ASN A 974 19.47 -17.49 -16.14
N VAL A 975 20.27 -17.35 -15.10
CA VAL A 975 21.64 -16.85 -15.16
C VAL A 975 22.56 -17.73 -14.30
N VAL A 976 23.78 -17.97 -14.81
CA VAL A 976 24.79 -18.74 -14.09
C VAL A 976 25.92 -17.80 -13.68
N LEU A 977 26.15 -17.65 -12.38
CA LEU A 977 27.16 -16.77 -11.83
C LEU A 977 28.22 -17.56 -11.05
N ASN A 978 29.44 -17.00 -10.97
CA ASN A 978 30.50 -17.61 -10.19
C ASN A 978 30.26 -17.38 -8.69
N ALA A 979 30.23 -18.45 -7.90
CA ALA A 979 29.92 -18.40 -6.48
C ALA A 979 31.00 -17.70 -5.63
N ASP A 980 32.25 -17.73 -6.06
CA ASP A 980 33.37 -17.09 -5.33
C ASP A 980 33.47 -15.59 -5.62
N ASP A 981 33.07 -15.18 -6.84
CA ASP A 981 33.09 -13.79 -7.26
C ASP A 981 32.13 -13.61 -8.45
N LEU A 982 30.99 -13.01 -8.21
CA LEU A 982 29.97 -12.77 -9.24
C LEU A 982 30.56 -12.05 -10.49
N GLY A 983 31.53 -11.15 -10.27
CA GLY A 983 32.19 -10.38 -11.33
C GLY A 983 32.96 -11.22 -12.35
N LYS A 984 33.39 -12.45 -12.01
CA LYS A 984 34.11 -13.34 -12.95
C LYS A 984 33.29 -13.77 -14.16
N THR A 985 31.96 -13.84 -14.00
CA THR A 985 31.04 -14.22 -15.09
C THR A 985 30.36 -13.03 -15.76
N ILE A 986 30.51 -11.84 -15.19
CA ILE A 986 29.88 -10.62 -15.69
C ILE A 986 30.93 -9.80 -16.45
N LYS A 987 30.68 -9.55 -17.74
CA LYS A 987 31.50 -8.70 -18.59
C LYS A 987 30.86 -7.35 -18.77
N GLY A 988 31.66 -6.28 -18.93
CA GLY A 988 31.01 -4.99 -19.23
C GLY A 988 31.85 -3.77 -18.91
N ASN A 989 31.21 -2.60 -18.96
CA ASN A 989 31.84 -1.32 -18.72
C ASN A 989 31.20 -0.62 -17.52
N PRO A 990 31.84 -0.63 -16.35
CA PRO A 990 31.28 0.03 -15.15
C PRO A 990 31.01 1.53 -15.34
N ALA A 991 31.84 2.25 -16.11
CA ALA A 991 31.62 3.68 -16.35
C ALA A 991 30.36 3.99 -17.17
N LYS A 992 29.85 3.00 -17.92
CA LYS A 992 28.57 3.09 -18.64
C LYS A 992 27.43 2.39 -17.90
N LEU A 993 27.73 1.64 -16.84
CA LEU A 993 26.81 0.75 -16.15
C LEU A 993 26.16 -0.26 -17.11
N GLU A 994 26.87 -0.72 -18.11
CA GLU A 994 26.43 -1.70 -19.09
C GLU A 994 27.22 -2.99 -18.90
N PHE A 995 26.50 -4.09 -18.66
CA PHE A 995 27.08 -5.41 -18.37
C PHE A 995 26.44 -6.46 -19.25
N THR A 996 27.12 -7.58 -19.42
CA THR A 996 26.65 -8.71 -20.24
C THR A 996 26.83 -10.00 -19.44
N ILE A 997 25.77 -10.80 -19.37
CA ILE A 997 25.77 -12.14 -18.82
C ILE A 997 25.14 -13.06 -19.86
N ASP A 998 25.83 -14.13 -20.26
CA ASP A 998 25.36 -15.09 -21.28
C ASP A 998 24.87 -14.41 -22.59
N GLY A 999 25.56 -13.32 -23.02
CA GLY A 999 25.20 -12.57 -24.22
C GLY A 999 24.03 -11.58 -24.06
N VAL A 1000 23.39 -11.52 -22.91
CA VAL A 1000 22.27 -10.61 -22.61
C VAL A 1000 22.80 -9.33 -21.95
N LEU A 1001 22.32 -8.17 -22.43
CA LEU A 1001 22.66 -6.86 -21.88
C LEU A 1001 21.89 -6.61 -20.59
N PHE A 1002 22.62 -6.18 -19.56
CA PHE A 1002 22.11 -5.68 -18.29
C PHE A 1002 22.51 -4.21 -18.12
N LYS A 1003 21.56 -3.38 -17.75
CA LYS A 1003 21.79 -1.96 -17.48
C LYS A 1003 20.91 -1.47 -16.33
N PRO A 1004 21.15 -0.26 -15.79
CA PRO A 1004 20.34 0.30 -14.72
C PRO A 1004 18.85 0.22 -15.03
N PHE A 1005 18.07 -0.18 -14.04
CA PHE A 1005 16.60 -0.28 -14.22
C PHE A 1005 15.96 1.07 -14.55
N TYR A 1006 16.50 2.18 -14.04
CA TYR A 1006 16.01 3.52 -14.38
C TYR A 1006 16.27 3.91 -15.86
N ASP A 1007 17.19 3.23 -16.55
CA ASP A 1007 17.45 3.39 -17.99
C ASP A 1007 16.87 2.28 -18.87
N SER A 1008 16.07 1.41 -18.29
CA SER A 1008 15.38 0.32 -19.01
C SER A 1008 14.01 0.77 -19.47
N TYR A 1009 13.85 1.11 -20.73
CA TYR A 1009 12.60 1.61 -21.32
C TYR A 1009 11.89 0.58 -22.23
N GLY A 1010 12.58 -0.49 -22.58
CA GLY A 1010 12.02 -1.64 -23.26
C GLY A 1010 11.57 -2.74 -22.29
N ARG A 1011 11.40 -3.96 -22.84
CA ARG A 1011 11.12 -5.12 -22.00
C ARG A 1011 12.34 -5.47 -21.15
N HIS A 1012 12.10 -5.94 -19.94
CA HIS A 1012 13.15 -6.20 -18.96
C HIS A 1012 12.77 -7.33 -18.01
N SER A 1013 13.81 -7.91 -17.38
CA SER A 1013 13.67 -8.79 -16.22
C SER A 1013 14.51 -8.24 -15.07
N VAL A 1014 13.85 -7.91 -13.97
CA VAL A 1014 14.47 -7.40 -12.75
C VAL A 1014 14.90 -8.56 -11.84
N TYR A 1015 14.04 -9.55 -11.70
CA TYR A 1015 14.35 -10.78 -10.98
C TYR A 1015 14.79 -11.87 -11.96
N LEU A 1016 15.73 -12.67 -11.53
CA LEU A 1016 16.44 -13.70 -12.28
C LEU A 1016 16.38 -15.02 -11.51
N ASP A 1017 16.34 -16.13 -12.22
CA ASP A 1017 16.57 -17.45 -11.64
C ASP A 1017 18.08 -17.72 -11.65
N VAL A 1018 18.70 -17.57 -10.48
CA VAL A 1018 20.17 -17.56 -10.34
C VAL A 1018 20.69 -18.92 -9.90
N THR A 1019 21.69 -19.42 -10.63
CA THR A 1019 22.51 -20.58 -10.24
C THR A 1019 23.92 -20.12 -9.92
N LEU A 1020 24.47 -20.49 -8.76
CA LEU A 1020 25.85 -20.24 -8.37
C LEU A 1020 26.73 -21.49 -8.63
N LYS A 1021 27.77 -21.36 -9.46
CA LYS A 1021 28.75 -22.44 -9.78
C LYS A 1021 30.14 -22.14 -9.25
#